data_a00a1ce0e29bd6c72877964ae00c55c3
#
_entry.id   a00a1ce0e29bd6c72877964ae00c55c3
#
_cell.length_a   1.000
_cell.length_b   1.000
_cell.length_c   1.000
_cell.angle_alpha   90.00
_cell.angle_beta   90.00
_cell.angle_gamma   90.00
#
_symmetry.space_group_name_H-M   'P 1'
#
loop_
_entity.id
_entity.type
_entity.pdbx_description
1 polymer ?
#
loop_
_entity_poly.entity_id
_entity_poly.type
_entity_poly.pdbx_seq_one_letter_code
_entity_poly.pdbx_strand_id
1 'polypeptide(L)'
;MPSNVAPAPGTGTSSAASAEAAVPAEAVTPLIRGIAVLRRLTDADGVSSLSGLERSTGLARSTVDRITATLARRGYVRLDGRDAVLAPRLMELGNAYLAALRLPRLLDAHADALADELDESVSLAVGDQDGIRFIHQATRRRAMSLSFRIGDLLPAERTAPGPLFATEWGEREWARWHERRAADPEDRGFPAVPARSRPIEYGEDDGNGEKDWNGAYRTNGKNGKNGRNLADGKDLAGRKGLGVGTDLTVGKGLTVGNDLAAGRPEEPGAGRSARRLPALGDDFEQRTTEAREAGWALDDQLIEPGLVALSMPVREAGRIACVVSVVSHTSRHTAADLRDTLLPRLREAVAAMERELREAQHAESATPTPRATAAPSGLAVWTGASKQELGREFIESLARGLTVITAFGEGRAELNLTEVAQATGLARATARRALITLEHLGYVTAHDRVFRLTPRVLGLGFPPLSRTSLAEIAAPHLTELSQRLHDSVSLAVLTGDEIQYTGRVSTSRVMSVHITIGTRLPAYPTALGRVMLADLPEPPLTELLPLTPRTITDPARLKAVLDRVREEGYALVDEELEVGLRSVAVPVRERGGRVVAAVNVAMHSSRRTTEECVAEVLPELRATVGRIEEDLWVAGRFRRVPRT
;
A
#
# COMPACT_ATOMS: atom_id res chain seq x y z
N MET A 1 -31.14 -24.87 -72.76
CA MET A 1 -30.95 -25.34 -71.35
C MET A 1 -29.59 -24.83 -70.89
N PRO A 2 -29.49 -23.82 -70.07
CA PRO A 2 -28.22 -23.38 -69.53
C PRO A 2 -27.93 -24.03 -68.20
N SER A 3 -26.70 -24.50 -68.05
CA SER A 3 -26.12 -25.15 -66.89
C SER A 3 -25.92 -24.19 -65.71
N ASN A 4 -26.44 -24.60 -64.56
CA ASN A 4 -26.26 -23.90 -63.29
C ASN A 4 -24.89 -24.29 -62.69
N VAL A 5 -23.99 -23.32 -62.58
CA VAL A 5 -22.72 -23.45 -61.83
C VAL A 5 -22.94 -22.80 -60.48
N ALA A 6 -22.80 -23.58 -59.38
CA ALA A 6 -22.86 -23.10 -58.01
C ALA A 6 -21.53 -22.37 -57.68
N PRO A 7 -21.54 -21.29 -56.89
CA PRO A 7 -20.32 -20.63 -56.43
C PRO A 7 -19.70 -21.40 -55.25
N ALA A 8 -18.35 -21.41 -55.24
CA ALA A 8 -17.49 -21.98 -54.19
C ALA A 8 -17.66 -21.27 -52.85
N PRO A 9 -17.45 -21.94 -51.69
CA PRO A 9 -17.58 -21.33 -50.39
C PRO A 9 -16.37 -20.37 -50.12
N GLY A 10 -16.72 -19.13 -49.82
CA GLY A 10 -15.76 -18.13 -49.41
C GLY A 10 -15.07 -18.50 -48.11
N THR A 11 -13.75 -18.36 -48.08
CA THR A 11 -12.92 -18.46 -46.91
C THR A 11 -13.27 -17.33 -45.94
N GLY A 12 -14.10 -17.65 -44.96
CA GLY A 12 -14.35 -16.75 -43.83
C GLY A 12 -13.11 -16.69 -42.95
N THR A 13 -12.45 -15.53 -42.93
CA THR A 13 -11.48 -15.18 -41.92
C THR A 13 -12.17 -15.16 -40.55
N SER A 14 -12.00 -16.24 -39.80
CA SER A 14 -12.38 -16.30 -38.39
C SER A 14 -11.50 -15.34 -37.61
N SER A 15 -12.07 -14.19 -37.27
CA SER A 15 -11.54 -13.30 -36.23
C SER A 15 -11.61 -14.05 -34.91
N ALA A 16 -10.47 -14.56 -34.43
CA ALA A 16 -10.31 -15.08 -33.08
C ALA A 16 -10.38 -13.91 -32.09
N ALA A 17 -11.59 -13.41 -31.81
CA ALA A 17 -11.86 -12.64 -30.62
C ALA A 17 -11.71 -13.59 -29.43
N SER A 18 -10.81 -13.27 -28.49
CA SER A 18 -10.66 -13.94 -27.22
C SER A 18 -12.04 -14.22 -26.63
N ALA A 19 -12.38 -15.49 -26.45
CA ALA A 19 -13.66 -15.89 -25.86
C ALA A 19 -13.66 -15.47 -24.39
N GLU A 20 -14.08 -14.24 -24.09
CA GLU A 20 -14.53 -13.87 -22.74
C GLU A 20 -15.57 -14.91 -22.33
N ALA A 21 -15.26 -15.68 -21.28
CA ALA A 21 -16.19 -16.68 -20.77
C ALA A 21 -17.52 -16.00 -20.48
N ALA A 22 -18.61 -16.47 -21.11
CA ALA A 22 -19.93 -15.85 -20.99
C ALA A 22 -20.30 -15.70 -19.51
N VAL A 23 -20.79 -14.50 -19.14
CA VAL A 23 -21.20 -14.22 -17.76
C VAL A 23 -22.28 -15.22 -17.34
N PRO A 24 -22.08 -15.97 -16.24
CA PRO A 24 -23.07 -16.95 -15.78
C PRO A 24 -24.44 -16.32 -15.56
N ALA A 25 -25.51 -16.99 -15.93
CA ALA A 25 -26.90 -16.48 -15.80
C ALA A 25 -27.25 -16.11 -14.34
N GLU A 26 -26.66 -16.80 -13.38
CA GLU A 26 -26.85 -16.54 -11.94
C GLU A 26 -25.95 -15.42 -11.38
N ALA A 27 -25.05 -14.85 -12.18
CA ALA A 27 -24.13 -13.82 -11.72
C ALA A 27 -24.84 -12.54 -11.28
N VAL A 28 -24.28 -11.91 -10.26
CA VAL A 28 -24.80 -10.69 -9.63
C VAL A 28 -24.20 -9.47 -10.33
N THR A 29 -24.86 -8.95 -11.35
CA THR A 29 -24.38 -7.78 -12.13
C THR A 29 -23.95 -6.58 -11.25
N PRO A 30 -24.68 -6.18 -10.19
CA PRO A 30 -24.22 -5.11 -9.32
C PRO A 30 -22.90 -5.39 -8.59
N LEU A 31 -22.62 -6.65 -8.26
CA LEU A 31 -21.33 -7.06 -7.67
C LEU A 31 -20.20 -6.93 -8.70
N ILE A 32 -20.44 -7.39 -9.95
CA ILE A 32 -19.46 -7.23 -11.05
C ILE A 32 -19.11 -5.76 -11.25
N ARG A 33 -20.12 -4.88 -11.33
CA ARG A 33 -19.93 -3.43 -11.53
C ARG A 33 -19.25 -2.77 -10.35
N GLY A 34 -19.59 -3.15 -9.11
CA GLY A 34 -18.96 -2.62 -7.91
C GLY A 34 -17.48 -3.01 -7.80
N ILE A 35 -17.14 -4.25 -8.13
CA ILE A 35 -15.75 -4.72 -8.21
C ILE A 35 -15.00 -3.98 -9.32
N ALA A 36 -15.61 -3.71 -10.47
CA ALA A 36 -14.98 -2.93 -11.53
C ALA A 36 -14.65 -1.50 -11.05
N VAL A 37 -15.54 -0.84 -10.30
CA VAL A 37 -15.28 0.50 -9.71
C VAL A 37 -14.11 0.42 -8.72
N LEU A 38 -14.07 -0.57 -7.82
CA LEU A 38 -12.96 -0.75 -6.86
C LEU A 38 -11.62 -0.97 -7.58
N ARG A 39 -11.60 -1.76 -8.65
CA ARG A 39 -10.39 -1.96 -9.47
C ARG A 39 -9.91 -0.65 -10.09
N ARG A 40 -10.81 0.14 -10.68
CA ARG A 40 -10.44 1.44 -11.27
C ARG A 40 -9.93 2.44 -10.25
N LEU A 41 -10.49 2.43 -9.03
CA LEU A 41 -9.93 3.22 -7.92
C LEU A 41 -8.54 2.73 -7.52
N THR A 42 -8.32 1.42 -7.49
CA THR A 42 -6.99 0.84 -7.20
C THR A 42 -5.97 1.23 -8.27
N ASP A 43 -6.33 1.10 -9.55
CA ASP A 43 -5.48 1.47 -10.71
C ASP A 43 -5.16 2.97 -10.73
N ALA A 44 -6.03 3.81 -10.14
CA ALA A 44 -5.86 5.27 -10.00
C ALA A 44 -5.18 5.66 -8.66
N ASP A 45 -4.41 4.76 -8.07
CA ASP A 45 -3.68 4.96 -6.79
C ASP A 45 -4.60 5.42 -5.63
N GLY A 46 -5.83 4.91 -5.62
CA GLY A 46 -6.79 5.08 -4.52
C GLY A 46 -7.72 6.29 -4.63
N VAL A 47 -7.56 7.17 -5.61
CA VAL A 47 -8.36 8.38 -5.76
C VAL A 47 -8.82 8.56 -7.21
N SER A 48 -10.11 8.81 -7.42
CA SER A 48 -10.64 9.16 -8.75
C SER A 48 -11.91 9.99 -8.62
N SER A 49 -12.09 10.93 -9.55
CA SER A 49 -13.36 11.65 -9.64
C SER A 49 -14.49 10.72 -10.10
N LEU A 50 -15.72 11.01 -9.68
CA LEU A 50 -16.89 10.22 -10.10
C LEU A 50 -17.07 10.22 -11.62
N SER A 51 -16.71 11.32 -12.31
CA SER A 51 -16.70 11.39 -13.78
C SER A 51 -15.52 10.61 -14.39
N GLY A 52 -14.39 10.49 -13.69
CA GLY A 52 -13.28 9.62 -14.07
C GLY A 52 -13.69 8.14 -14.02
N LEU A 53 -14.38 7.74 -12.97
CA LEU A 53 -14.92 6.39 -12.81
C LEU A 53 -15.97 6.06 -13.89
N GLU A 54 -16.87 7.00 -14.22
CA GLU A 54 -17.83 6.84 -15.31
C GLU A 54 -17.12 6.52 -16.65
N ARG A 55 -16.12 7.33 -17.01
CA ARG A 55 -15.36 7.13 -18.26
C ARG A 55 -14.53 5.84 -18.26
N SER A 56 -13.88 5.51 -17.14
CA SER A 56 -12.98 4.35 -17.07
C SER A 56 -13.72 3.01 -16.94
N THR A 57 -14.96 3.03 -16.41
CA THR A 57 -15.80 1.82 -16.27
C THR A 57 -16.81 1.66 -17.37
N GLY A 58 -17.15 2.72 -18.13
CA GLY A 58 -18.25 2.75 -19.09
C GLY A 58 -19.65 2.67 -18.46
N LEU A 59 -19.76 2.83 -17.13
CA LEU A 59 -21.02 2.79 -16.41
C LEU A 59 -21.70 4.17 -16.45
N ALA A 60 -23.05 4.17 -16.49
CA ALA A 60 -23.81 5.42 -16.38
C ALA A 60 -23.54 6.11 -15.03
N ARG A 61 -23.55 7.45 -15.03
CA ARG A 61 -23.30 8.28 -13.86
C ARG A 61 -24.09 7.86 -12.62
N SER A 62 -25.42 7.67 -12.79
CA SER A 62 -26.30 7.25 -11.69
C SER A 62 -25.93 5.87 -11.12
N THR A 63 -25.33 4.99 -11.93
CA THR A 63 -24.83 3.70 -11.46
C THR A 63 -23.55 3.87 -10.64
N VAL A 64 -22.62 4.74 -11.09
CA VAL A 64 -21.38 5.06 -10.34
C VAL A 64 -21.73 5.70 -9.01
N ASP A 65 -22.64 6.69 -8.99
CA ASP A 65 -23.07 7.37 -7.77
C ASP A 65 -23.65 6.38 -6.74
N ARG A 66 -24.53 5.46 -7.17
CA ARG A 66 -25.09 4.44 -6.28
C ARG A 66 -24.07 3.42 -5.78
N ILE A 67 -23.11 3.02 -6.62
CA ILE A 67 -22.03 2.11 -6.22
C ILE A 67 -21.15 2.80 -5.17
N THR A 68 -20.70 4.02 -5.44
CA THR A 68 -19.81 4.77 -4.52
C THR A 68 -20.53 5.11 -3.21
N ALA A 69 -21.81 5.48 -3.22
CA ALA A 69 -22.61 5.66 -2.01
C ALA A 69 -22.70 4.36 -1.18
N THR A 70 -22.92 3.22 -1.84
CA THR A 70 -22.94 1.90 -1.17
C THR A 70 -21.58 1.55 -0.55
N LEU A 71 -20.49 1.79 -1.28
CA LEU A 71 -19.13 1.57 -0.79
C LEU A 71 -18.76 2.52 0.35
N ALA A 72 -19.22 3.79 0.27
CA ALA A 72 -19.03 4.77 1.33
C ALA A 72 -19.77 4.37 2.61
N ARG A 73 -21.00 3.88 2.49
CA ARG A 73 -21.75 3.35 3.63
C ARG A 73 -21.08 2.15 4.29
N ARG A 74 -20.33 1.36 3.51
CA ARG A 74 -19.50 0.26 4.01
C ARG A 74 -18.18 0.74 4.65
N GLY A 75 -17.84 2.01 4.51
CA GLY A 75 -16.55 2.56 4.93
C GLY A 75 -15.38 2.12 4.02
N TYR A 76 -15.64 1.60 2.83
CA TYR A 76 -14.63 1.18 1.86
C TYR A 76 -14.12 2.33 0.99
N VAL A 77 -14.95 3.35 0.84
CA VAL A 77 -14.67 4.57 0.10
C VAL A 77 -15.11 5.76 0.95
N ARG A 78 -14.40 6.86 0.88
CA ARG A 78 -14.82 8.17 1.37
C ARG A 78 -15.13 9.05 0.17
N LEU A 79 -16.21 9.81 0.24
CA LEU A 79 -16.53 10.81 -0.77
C LEU A 79 -15.98 12.15 -0.29
N ASP A 80 -15.13 12.78 -1.09
CA ASP A 80 -14.48 14.05 -0.82
C ASP A 80 -14.81 15.03 -1.96
N GLY A 81 -15.83 15.84 -1.78
CA GLY A 81 -16.37 16.70 -2.83
C GLY A 81 -16.84 15.89 -4.05
N ARG A 82 -16.07 15.92 -5.14
CA ARG A 82 -16.35 15.18 -6.39
C ARG A 82 -15.55 13.89 -6.56
N ASP A 83 -14.69 13.59 -5.60
CA ASP A 83 -13.76 12.47 -5.65
C ASP A 83 -14.21 11.33 -4.74
N ALA A 84 -13.99 10.12 -5.20
CA ALA A 84 -14.06 8.90 -4.41
C ALA A 84 -12.64 8.50 -4.02
N VAL A 85 -12.40 8.32 -2.73
CA VAL A 85 -11.10 7.99 -2.13
C VAL A 85 -11.23 6.66 -1.41
N LEU A 86 -10.32 5.71 -1.67
CA LEU A 86 -10.29 4.44 -0.94
C LEU A 86 -10.03 4.69 0.55
N ALA A 87 -10.74 3.98 1.41
CA ALA A 87 -10.60 4.08 2.86
C ALA A 87 -9.90 2.83 3.43
N PRO A 88 -9.16 2.95 4.55
CA PRO A 88 -8.39 1.85 5.15
C PRO A 88 -9.22 0.59 5.41
N ARG A 89 -10.49 0.71 5.74
CA ARG A 89 -11.41 -0.40 5.96
C ARG A 89 -11.53 -1.34 4.76
N LEU A 90 -11.31 -0.88 3.53
CA LEU A 90 -11.31 -1.75 2.35
C LEU A 90 -10.27 -2.87 2.43
N MET A 91 -9.17 -2.64 3.17
CA MET A 91 -8.13 -3.66 3.39
C MET A 91 -8.66 -4.92 4.09
N GLU A 92 -9.86 -4.88 4.71
CA GLU A 92 -10.52 -6.07 5.27
C GLU A 92 -10.63 -7.20 4.24
N LEU A 93 -10.87 -6.86 2.96
CA LEU A 93 -10.98 -7.84 1.87
C LEU A 93 -9.64 -8.56 1.64
N GLY A 94 -8.55 -7.82 1.48
CA GLY A 94 -7.22 -8.38 1.33
C GLY A 94 -6.73 -9.09 2.59
N ASN A 95 -7.04 -8.55 3.77
CA ASN A 95 -6.72 -9.16 5.05
C ASN A 95 -7.41 -10.52 5.24
N ALA A 96 -8.61 -10.71 4.68
CA ALA A 96 -9.29 -12.01 4.69
C ALA A 96 -8.48 -13.07 3.93
N TYR A 97 -7.94 -12.70 2.75
CA TYR A 97 -7.05 -13.57 1.99
C TYR A 97 -5.74 -13.87 2.73
N LEU A 98 -5.03 -12.84 3.21
CA LEU A 98 -3.75 -13.00 3.92
C LEU A 98 -3.90 -13.83 5.19
N ALA A 99 -5.02 -13.67 5.92
CA ALA A 99 -5.32 -14.47 7.09
C ALA A 99 -5.65 -15.94 6.73
N ALA A 100 -6.38 -16.16 5.63
CA ALA A 100 -6.69 -17.50 5.14
C ALA A 100 -5.43 -18.22 4.63
N LEU A 101 -4.52 -17.47 3.98
CA LEU A 101 -3.26 -17.99 3.44
C LEU A 101 -2.30 -18.45 4.55
N ARG A 102 -2.33 -17.86 5.75
CA ARG A 102 -1.44 -18.10 6.91
C ARG A 102 0.02 -17.71 6.72
N LEU A 103 0.54 -17.73 5.48
CA LEU A 103 1.96 -17.51 5.18
C LEU A 103 2.54 -16.22 5.80
N PRO A 104 1.87 -15.03 5.74
CA PRO A 104 2.42 -13.85 6.38
C PRO A 104 2.65 -14.06 7.88
N ARG A 105 1.68 -14.62 8.59
CA ARG A 105 1.78 -14.85 10.04
C ARG A 105 2.93 -15.77 10.43
N LEU A 106 3.23 -16.78 9.62
CA LEU A 106 4.26 -17.78 9.87
C LEU A 106 5.64 -17.32 9.41
N LEU A 107 5.71 -16.55 8.32
CA LEU A 107 6.97 -16.32 7.61
C LEU A 107 7.49 -14.87 7.69
N ASP A 108 6.65 -13.89 8.10
CA ASP A 108 7.05 -12.47 8.13
C ASP A 108 8.28 -12.25 9.02
N ALA A 109 8.34 -12.88 10.19
CA ALA A 109 9.47 -12.78 11.11
C ALA A 109 10.77 -13.30 10.51
N HIS A 110 10.72 -14.37 9.71
CA HIS A 110 11.89 -14.91 8.99
C HIS A 110 12.34 -13.97 7.89
N ALA A 111 11.41 -13.38 7.14
CA ALA A 111 11.72 -12.43 6.08
C ALA A 111 12.30 -11.12 6.66
N ASP A 112 11.72 -10.61 7.75
CA ASP A 112 12.22 -9.43 8.46
C ASP A 112 13.64 -9.66 9.00
N ALA A 113 13.89 -10.81 9.65
CA ALA A 113 15.20 -11.17 10.20
C ALA A 113 16.26 -11.30 9.08
N LEU A 114 15.90 -11.94 7.96
CA LEU A 114 16.80 -12.04 6.81
C LEU A 114 17.12 -10.66 6.22
N ALA A 115 16.13 -9.78 6.12
CA ALA A 115 16.35 -8.41 5.66
C ALA A 115 17.24 -7.62 6.62
N ASP A 116 17.08 -7.80 7.94
CA ASP A 116 17.93 -7.18 8.97
C ASP A 116 19.38 -7.67 8.87
N GLU A 117 19.59 -8.96 8.68
CA GLU A 117 20.90 -9.58 8.59
C GLU A 117 21.66 -9.18 7.31
N LEU A 118 20.98 -9.22 6.16
CA LEU A 118 21.59 -8.93 4.86
C LEU A 118 21.70 -7.41 4.58
N ASP A 119 21.01 -6.58 5.37
CA ASP A 119 20.80 -5.15 5.08
C ASP A 119 20.26 -4.92 3.65
N GLU A 120 19.44 -5.86 3.14
CA GLU A 120 18.78 -5.82 1.84
C GLU A 120 17.26 -5.98 1.98
N SER A 121 16.51 -5.59 0.95
CA SER A 121 15.06 -5.77 0.96
C SER A 121 14.70 -7.22 0.69
N VAL A 122 13.78 -7.77 1.49
CA VAL A 122 13.26 -9.13 1.33
C VAL A 122 11.77 -9.08 1.09
N SER A 123 11.26 -9.87 0.16
CA SER A 123 9.84 -9.98 -0.14
C SER A 123 9.37 -11.42 -0.23
N LEU A 124 8.09 -11.64 0.11
CA LEU A 124 7.38 -12.89 -0.13
C LEU A 124 6.33 -12.66 -1.20
N ALA A 125 6.27 -13.54 -2.20
CA ALA A 125 5.31 -13.47 -3.29
C ALA A 125 4.59 -14.81 -3.49
N VAL A 126 3.36 -14.75 -4.01
CA VAL A 126 2.55 -15.90 -4.45
C VAL A 126 2.24 -15.78 -5.92
N GLY A 127 1.99 -16.91 -6.60
CA GLY A 127 1.54 -16.91 -7.98
C GLY A 127 0.08 -16.40 -8.09
N ASP A 128 -0.18 -15.52 -9.04
CA ASP A 128 -1.53 -15.02 -9.35
C ASP A 128 -1.77 -15.12 -10.86
N GLN A 129 -2.34 -16.22 -11.31
CA GLN A 129 -2.49 -16.59 -12.72
C GLN A 129 -1.12 -16.72 -13.41
N ASP A 130 -0.79 -15.82 -14.34
CA ASP A 130 0.44 -15.72 -15.10
C ASP A 130 1.36 -14.58 -14.62
N GLY A 131 1.12 -14.11 -13.41
CA GLY A 131 1.91 -13.11 -12.70
C GLY A 131 2.28 -13.54 -11.29
N ILE A 132 2.91 -12.62 -10.56
CA ILE A 132 3.23 -12.78 -9.15
C ILE A 132 2.60 -11.65 -8.34
N ARG A 133 2.25 -11.92 -7.08
CA ARG A 133 1.71 -10.90 -6.18
C ARG A 133 2.41 -10.93 -4.83
N PHE A 134 2.85 -9.76 -4.37
CA PHE A 134 3.50 -9.66 -3.07
C PHE A 134 2.50 -9.80 -1.92
N ILE A 135 2.89 -10.58 -0.91
CA ILE A 135 2.11 -10.81 0.32
C ILE A 135 2.81 -10.27 1.57
N HIS A 136 4.13 -10.06 1.51
CA HIS A 136 4.94 -9.42 2.55
C HIS A 136 6.14 -8.71 1.96
N GLN A 137 6.59 -7.64 2.62
CA GLN A 137 7.81 -6.90 2.26
C GLN A 137 8.52 -6.35 3.51
N ALA A 138 9.75 -6.79 3.72
CA ALA A 138 10.71 -6.23 4.65
C ALA A 138 11.62 -5.26 3.89
N THR A 139 11.20 -4.00 3.76
CA THR A 139 11.94 -2.98 2.99
C THR A 139 12.97 -2.27 3.83
N ARG A 140 14.15 -2.00 3.25
CA ARG A 140 15.15 -1.12 3.83
C ARG A 140 14.93 0.32 3.36
N ARG A 141 14.93 1.28 4.30
CA ARG A 141 14.83 2.71 3.97
C ARG A 141 16.16 3.21 3.44
N ARG A 142 16.27 3.30 2.13
CA ARG A 142 17.43 3.85 1.43
C ARG A 142 16.97 4.89 0.41
N ALA A 143 17.87 5.78 -0.02
CA ALA A 143 17.57 6.78 -1.05
C ALA A 143 17.12 6.13 -2.37
N MET A 144 17.64 4.93 -2.68
CA MET A 144 17.20 4.07 -3.78
C MET A 144 16.70 2.76 -3.18
N SER A 145 15.40 2.61 -3.03
CA SER A 145 14.73 1.41 -2.55
C SER A 145 13.59 1.05 -3.48
N LEU A 146 13.30 -0.25 -3.56
CA LEU A 146 12.15 -0.76 -4.29
C LEU A 146 10.85 -0.18 -3.78
N SER A 147 9.99 0.14 -4.74
CA SER A 147 8.70 0.76 -4.50
C SER A 147 7.52 -0.19 -4.60
N PHE A 148 7.72 -1.51 -4.75
CA PHE A 148 6.60 -2.46 -4.82
C PHE A 148 5.85 -2.54 -3.49
N ARG A 149 4.55 -2.78 -3.58
CA ARG A 149 3.62 -2.78 -2.45
C ARG A 149 3.05 -4.19 -2.24
N ILE A 150 2.64 -4.51 -1.03
CA ILE A 150 1.82 -5.71 -0.80
C ILE A 150 0.57 -5.59 -1.67
N GLY A 151 0.30 -6.65 -2.44
CA GLY A 151 -0.82 -6.70 -3.37
C GLY A 151 -0.51 -6.22 -4.79
N ASP A 152 0.64 -5.61 -5.07
CA ASP A 152 1.04 -5.31 -6.45
C ASP A 152 1.18 -6.61 -7.27
N LEU A 153 0.68 -6.57 -8.50
CA LEU A 153 0.76 -7.65 -9.47
C LEU A 153 1.84 -7.32 -10.50
N LEU A 154 2.78 -8.25 -10.69
CA LEU A 154 3.86 -8.13 -11.66
C LEU A 154 3.81 -9.28 -12.66
N PRO A 155 4.20 -9.05 -13.93
CA PRO A 155 4.26 -10.11 -14.93
C PRO A 155 5.35 -11.14 -14.58
N ALA A 156 5.05 -12.42 -14.64
CA ALA A 156 5.96 -13.49 -14.24
C ALA A 156 7.29 -13.44 -15.00
N GLU A 157 7.25 -13.19 -16.30
CA GLU A 157 8.42 -13.16 -17.17
C GLU A 157 9.42 -12.02 -16.90
N ARG A 158 9.05 -11.03 -16.08
CA ARG A 158 9.93 -9.91 -15.73
C ARG A 158 10.44 -9.97 -14.29
N THR A 159 10.26 -11.07 -13.59
CA THR A 159 10.62 -11.20 -12.19
C THR A 159 11.42 -12.46 -11.91
N ALA A 160 12.23 -12.47 -10.85
CA ALA A 160 12.90 -13.68 -10.40
C ALA A 160 11.92 -14.74 -9.83
N PRO A 161 10.84 -14.41 -9.10
CA PRO A 161 9.84 -15.39 -8.68
C PRO A 161 9.08 -16.08 -9.83
N GLY A 162 8.88 -15.38 -10.94
CA GLY A 162 8.05 -15.88 -12.04
C GLY A 162 8.49 -17.22 -12.62
N PRO A 163 9.76 -17.41 -13.03
CA PRO A 163 10.26 -18.69 -13.52
C PRO A 163 10.05 -19.83 -12.52
N LEU A 164 10.19 -19.55 -11.20
CA LEU A 164 9.98 -20.56 -10.16
C LEU A 164 8.53 -21.03 -10.12
N PHE A 165 7.55 -20.11 -10.15
CA PHE A 165 6.14 -20.50 -10.23
C PHE A 165 5.80 -21.22 -11.53
N ALA A 166 6.40 -20.79 -12.65
CA ALA A 166 6.19 -21.41 -13.94
C ALA A 166 6.73 -22.86 -14.03
N THR A 167 7.63 -23.27 -13.11
CA THR A 167 8.04 -24.69 -13.00
C THR A 167 6.88 -25.65 -12.71
N GLU A 168 5.80 -25.15 -12.10
CA GLU A 168 4.60 -25.91 -11.76
C GLU A 168 3.43 -25.68 -12.74
N TRP A 169 3.63 -24.88 -13.81
CA TRP A 169 2.60 -24.62 -14.80
C TRP A 169 2.37 -25.82 -15.72
N GLY A 170 1.10 -26.10 -15.96
CA GLY A 170 0.67 -27.04 -17.00
C GLY A 170 0.38 -26.33 -18.33
N GLU A 171 -0.11 -27.09 -19.31
CA GLU A 171 -0.40 -26.58 -20.66
C GLU A 171 -1.37 -25.38 -20.66
N ARG A 172 -2.38 -25.38 -19.74
CA ARG A 172 -3.38 -24.30 -19.65
C ARG A 172 -2.78 -23.00 -19.16
N GLU A 173 -1.87 -23.05 -18.19
CA GLU A 173 -1.19 -21.87 -17.65
C GLU A 173 -0.26 -21.28 -18.70
N TRP A 174 0.50 -22.12 -19.40
CA TRP A 174 1.36 -21.69 -20.49
C TRP A 174 0.55 -21.07 -21.64
N ALA A 175 -0.55 -21.71 -22.08
CA ALA A 175 -1.42 -21.16 -23.13
C ALA A 175 -1.97 -19.77 -22.74
N ARG A 176 -2.42 -19.60 -21.49
CA ARG A 176 -2.92 -18.32 -20.98
C ARG A 176 -1.82 -17.26 -20.95
N TRP A 177 -0.60 -17.61 -20.57
CA TRP A 177 0.54 -16.69 -20.59
C TRP A 177 0.86 -16.24 -22.02
N HIS A 178 0.92 -17.14 -22.99
CA HIS A 178 1.13 -16.78 -24.40
C HIS A 178 0.04 -15.87 -24.94
N GLU A 179 -1.23 -16.18 -24.65
CA GLU A 179 -2.38 -15.33 -25.06
C GLU A 179 -2.28 -13.92 -24.46
N ARG A 180 -1.97 -13.82 -23.17
CA ARG A 180 -1.80 -12.53 -22.51
C ARG A 180 -0.63 -11.75 -23.11
N ARG A 181 0.52 -12.38 -23.32
CA ARG A 181 1.70 -11.76 -23.94
C ARG A 181 1.41 -11.24 -25.33
N ALA A 182 0.65 -11.98 -26.13
CA ALA A 182 0.23 -11.54 -27.46
C ALA A 182 -0.75 -10.36 -27.41
N ALA A 183 -1.66 -10.37 -26.45
CA ALA A 183 -2.67 -9.32 -26.28
C ALA A 183 -2.13 -8.03 -25.61
N ASP A 184 -1.13 -8.17 -24.70
CA ASP A 184 -0.54 -7.05 -23.95
C ASP A 184 1.01 -7.13 -23.96
N PRO A 185 1.65 -6.89 -25.10
CA PRO A 185 3.10 -6.95 -25.22
C PRO A 185 3.85 -5.86 -24.43
N GLU A 186 3.17 -4.79 -24.04
CA GLU A 186 3.72 -3.65 -23.30
C GLU A 186 3.47 -3.73 -21.78
N ASP A 187 2.87 -4.83 -21.28
CA ASP A 187 2.53 -5.05 -19.86
C ASP A 187 1.62 -3.95 -19.27
N ARG A 188 0.71 -3.37 -20.08
CA ARG A 188 -0.24 -2.32 -19.63
C ARG A 188 -1.22 -2.82 -18.57
N GLY A 189 -1.45 -4.12 -18.50
CA GLY A 189 -2.25 -4.78 -17.47
C GLY A 189 -1.58 -4.84 -16.10
N PHE A 190 -0.33 -4.36 -15.97
CA PHE A 190 0.48 -4.39 -14.76
C PHE A 190 0.90 -2.96 -14.34
N PRO A 191 0.00 -2.19 -13.74
CA PRO A 191 0.24 -0.76 -13.45
C PRO A 191 1.39 -0.49 -12.48
N ALA A 192 1.83 -1.50 -11.72
CA ALA A 192 2.96 -1.39 -10.79
C ALA A 192 4.33 -1.49 -11.48
N VAL A 193 4.36 -1.81 -12.78
CA VAL A 193 5.60 -2.05 -13.52
C VAL A 193 5.82 -0.88 -14.49
N PRO A 194 7.05 -0.36 -14.61
CA PRO A 194 7.38 0.62 -15.64
C PRO A 194 7.05 0.07 -17.03
N ALA A 195 6.43 0.90 -17.88
CA ALA A 195 6.19 0.52 -19.27
C ALA A 195 7.52 0.12 -19.92
N ARG A 196 7.47 -0.91 -20.78
CA ARG A 196 8.67 -1.31 -21.54
C ARG A 196 9.13 -0.13 -22.38
N SER A 197 10.31 0.39 -22.12
CA SER A 197 10.96 1.35 -23.00
C SER A 197 11.18 0.65 -24.34
N ARG A 198 10.63 1.20 -25.43
CA ARG A 198 11.05 0.76 -26.77
C ARG A 198 12.57 0.89 -26.83
N PRO A 199 13.31 -0.10 -27.36
CA PRO A 199 14.71 0.09 -27.63
C PRO A 199 14.85 1.39 -28.39
N ILE A 200 15.68 2.31 -27.92
CA ILE A 200 16.05 3.48 -28.70
C ILE A 200 16.80 2.88 -29.88
N GLU A 201 16.17 2.81 -31.06
CA GLU A 201 16.86 2.59 -32.30
C GLU A 201 17.80 3.79 -32.46
N TYR A 202 19.05 3.61 -32.08
CA TYR A 202 20.09 4.54 -32.51
C TYR A 202 20.16 4.36 -34.01
N GLY A 203 19.53 5.30 -34.73
CA GLY A 203 19.75 5.41 -36.17
C GLY A 203 21.24 5.43 -36.44
N GLU A 204 21.66 4.70 -37.44
CA GLU A 204 23.04 4.72 -37.92
C GLU A 204 23.46 6.18 -38.05
N ASP A 205 24.53 6.56 -37.36
CA ASP A 205 25.09 7.92 -37.29
C ASP A 205 25.68 8.23 -38.66
N ASP A 206 24.95 8.97 -39.51
CA ASP A 206 25.52 9.62 -40.72
C ASP A 206 26.44 10.71 -40.20
N GLY A 207 27.70 10.36 -40.00
CA GLY A 207 28.75 11.18 -39.43
C GLY A 207 28.82 12.61 -39.93
N ASN A 208 28.03 13.53 -39.41
CA ASN A 208 28.29 14.95 -39.40
C ASN A 208 27.39 15.67 -38.37
N GLY A 209 27.93 16.02 -37.21
CA GLY A 209 27.21 16.87 -36.26
C GLY A 209 27.99 17.05 -34.95
N GLU A 210 28.53 18.24 -34.76
CA GLU A 210 29.17 18.69 -33.53
C GLU A 210 28.24 18.54 -32.32
N LYS A 211 28.78 17.99 -31.21
CA LYS A 211 28.07 17.77 -29.96
C LYS A 211 28.12 18.98 -29.05
N ASP A 212 26.97 19.61 -28.82
CA ASP A 212 26.77 20.51 -27.69
C ASP A 212 26.21 19.74 -26.49
N TRP A 213 26.99 19.70 -25.42
CA TRP A 213 26.65 19.09 -24.13
C TRP A 213 25.90 20.07 -23.23
N ASN A 214 24.56 20.12 -23.32
CA ASN A 214 23.72 20.69 -22.26
C ASN A 214 22.34 20.02 -22.25
N GLY A 215 22.24 18.93 -21.50
CA GLY A 215 21.00 18.18 -21.29
C GLY A 215 20.10 18.83 -20.24
N ALA A 216 19.08 19.55 -20.69
CA ALA A 216 17.97 19.96 -19.84
C ALA A 216 16.77 19.04 -20.08
N TYR A 217 16.28 18.40 -19.04
CA TYR A 217 15.02 17.67 -19.04
C TYR A 217 13.85 18.62 -19.35
N ARG A 218 13.23 18.46 -20.50
CA ARG A 218 11.96 19.12 -20.84
C ARG A 218 10.80 18.13 -20.65
N THR A 219 9.98 18.36 -19.65
CA THR A 219 8.66 17.74 -19.54
C THR A 219 7.71 18.36 -20.57
N ASN A 220 7.15 17.53 -21.44
CA ASN A 220 6.13 17.93 -22.41
C ASN A 220 4.76 18.05 -21.72
N GLY A 221 4.37 19.26 -21.37
CA GLY A 221 2.98 19.60 -21.05
C GLY A 221 2.34 20.33 -22.24
N LYS A 222 1.55 19.63 -23.04
CA LYS A 222 0.61 20.27 -23.97
C LYS A 222 -0.72 20.41 -23.28
N ASN A 223 -1.16 21.66 -23.03
CA ASN A 223 -2.57 22.01 -23.25
C ASN A 223 -2.82 23.52 -23.21
N GLY A 224 -3.51 24.02 -24.25
CA GLY A 224 -4.62 24.94 -24.11
C GLY A 224 -4.31 26.43 -24.19
N LYS A 225 -4.31 26.94 -25.40
CA LYS A 225 -4.53 28.35 -25.72
C LYS A 225 -5.87 28.83 -25.17
N ASN A 226 -5.89 29.96 -24.45
CA ASN A 226 -6.83 31.06 -24.74
C ASN A 226 -6.27 32.34 -24.14
N GLY A 227 -6.04 33.29 -25.04
CA GLY A 227 -5.57 34.60 -24.70
C GLY A 227 -6.70 35.54 -24.31
N ARG A 228 -6.37 36.53 -23.50
CA ARG A 228 -6.91 37.90 -23.61
C ARG A 228 -5.89 38.87 -23.01
N ASN A 229 -5.50 39.82 -23.88
CA ASN A 229 -4.74 41.02 -23.56
C ASN A 229 -5.45 41.89 -22.53
N LEU A 230 -4.69 42.52 -21.65
CA LEU A 230 -4.90 43.92 -21.30
C LEU A 230 -3.58 44.49 -20.75
N ALA A 231 -3.23 45.60 -21.32
CA ALA A 231 -2.02 46.40 -21.15
C ALA A 231 -2.14 47.38 -19.98
N ASP A 232 -1.00 48.04 -19.69
CA ASP A 232 -0.76 49.27 -18.92
C ASP A 232 -0.70 49.11 -17.40
N GLY A 233 0.30 49.57 -16.74
CA GLY A 233 1.31 50.58 -16.90
C GLY A 233 1.84 51.03 -15.54
N LYS A 234 3.12 51.39 -15.52
CA LYS A 234 3.80 52.35 -14.65
C LYS A 234 4.33 51.95 -13.27
N ASP A 235 5.65 51.92 -13.26
CA ASP A 235 6.60 52.60 -12.37
C ASP A 235 6.24 52.83 -10.90
N LEU A 236 7.13 52.41 -10.05
CA LEU A 236 7.82 53.31 -9.10
C LEU A 236 9.01 52.63 -8.42
N ALA A 237 10.09 53.34 -8.51
CA ALA A 237 11.41 53.02 -7.98
C ALA A 237 11.54 53.24 -6.45
N GLY A 238 12.48 52.51 -5.85
CA GLY A 238 13.34 53.10 -4.82
C GLY A 238 13.19 52.62 -3.39
N ARG A 239 14.17 51.91 -2.89
CA ARG A 239 15.08 52.28 -1.81
C ARG A 239 15.88 51.07 -1.29
N LYS A 240 17.19 51.13 -1.48
CA LYS A 240 18.32 51.00 -0.56
C LYS A 240 17.97 50.29 0.78
N GLY A 241 18.57 49.21 1.23
CA GLY A 241 19.97 48.89 1.35
C GLY A 241 20.28 48.70 2.82
N LEU A 242 20.86 47.58 3.20
CA LEU A 242 21.86 47.50 4.27
C LEU A 242 22.37 46.02 4.33
N GLY A 243 23.61 45.86 3.98
CA GLY A 243 24.33 44.60 4.12
C GLY A 243 24.92 44.46 5.51
N VAL A 244 25.07 43.23 5.93
CA VAL A 244 26.11 42.83 6.90
C VAL A 244 26.73 41.56 6.36
N GLY A 245 28.01 41.66 5.99
CA GLY A 245 28.86 40.55 5.63
C GLY A 245 29.42 39.86 6.86
N THR A 246 29.71 38.60 6.74
CA THR A 246 30.81 37.97 7.45
C THR A 246 31.50 36.97 6.53
N ASP A 247 32.75 37.34 6.22
CA ASP A 247 33.81 36.52 5.68
C ASP A 247 34.05 35.26 6.52
N LEU A 248 34.30 34.16 5.86
CA LEU A 248 35.19 33.11 6.37
C LEU A 248 36.02 32.52 5.24
N THR A 249 37.26 32.74 5.39
CA THR A 249 38.44 32.48 4.56
C THR A 249 38.68 31.02 4.21
N VAL A 250 39.06 30.84 2.97
CA VAL A 250 39.60 29.63 2.35
C VAL A 250 41.04 29.40 2.77
N GLY A 251 41.37 28.17 3.19
CA GLY A 251 42.74 27.65 3.37
C GLY A 251 43.22 26.89 2.13
N LYS A 252 44.28 27.33 1.54
CA LYS A 252 45.14 26.75 0.48
C LYS A 252 45.68 25.39 0.97
N GLY A 253 45.70 24.28 0.18
CA GLY A 253 46.51 24.12 -1.01
C GLY A 253 47.52 23.00 -0.76
N LEU A 254 47.53 21.94 -1.56
CA LEU A 254 48.69 21.08 -1.76
C LEU A 254 48.65 20.50 -3.18
N THR A 255 49.58 21.02 -3.97
CA THR A 255 49.96 20.47 -5.29
C THR A 255 50.97 19.35 -5.09
N VAL A 256 50.81 18.22 -5.79
CA VAL A 256 51.91 17.29 -6.05
C VAL A 256 51.87 16.90 -7.54
N GLY A 257 53.07 16.95 -8.07
CA GLY A 257 53.53 17.07 -9.41
C GLY A 257 53.19 15.94 -10.39
N ASN A 258 53.24 16.39 -11.61
CA ASN A 258 53.34 15.61 -12.84
C ASN A 258 54.72 14.94 -12.92
N ASP A 259 54.74 13.67 -13.29
CA ASP A 259 55.84 13.10 -14.05
C ASP A 259 55.34 12.19 -15.17
N LEU A 260 55.78 12.57 -16.35
CA LEU A 260 55.53 11.96 -17.63
C LEU A 260 56.36 10.67 -17.84
N ALA A 261 55.74 9.60 -18.28
CA ALA A 261 56.45 8.61 -19.09
C ALA A 261 55.54 8.09 -20.19
N ALA A 262 55.98 8.36 -21.42
CA ALA A 262 55.32 7.97 -22.65
C ALA A 262 55.45 6.46 -22.92
N GLY A 263 54.34 5.77 -23.13
CA GLY A 263 54.26 4.45 -23.71
C GLY A 263 53.32 4.49 -24.92
N ARG A 264 53.80 4.00 -26.03
CA ARG A 264 53.11 3.90 -27.35
C ARG A 264 51.82 3.10 -27.29
N PRO A 265 50.80 3.39 -28.14
CA PRO A 265 49.54 2.71 -28.20
C PRO A 265 49.67 1.37 -28.92
N GLU A 266 49.19 0.30 -28.28
CA GLU A 266 48.87 -0.97 -28.97
C GLU A 266 47.48 -0.86 -29.60
N GLU A 267 47.34 -1.37 -30.79
CA GLU A 267 46.11 -1.39 -31.58
C GLU A 267 45.01 -2.20 -30.90
N PRO A 268 43.74 -1.79 -31.01
CA PRO A 268 42.62 -2.55 -30.46
C PRO A 268 42.27 -3.75 -31.38
N GLY A 269 42.61 -4.95 -30.92
CA GLY A 269 42.14 -6.19 -31.52
C GLY A 269 40.63 -6.35 -31.39
N ALA A 270 40.08 -6.71 -32.52
CA ALA A 270 38.85 -7.47 -32.82
C ALA A 270 37.66 -7.40 -31.82
N GLY A 271 36.62 -6.74 -32.25
CA GLY A 271 35.25 -7.27 -32.16
C GLY A 271 34.70 -7.61 -30.78
N ARG A 272 34.39 -6.62 -29.94
CA ARG A 272 33.27 -6.76 -29.01
C ARG A 272 31.97 -6.65 -29.81
N SER A 273 31.49 -7.82 -30.27
CA SER A 273 30.12 -8.00 -30.72
C SER A 273 29.22 -7.40 -29.63
N ALA A 274 28.53 -6.30 -29.95
CA ALA A 274 27.45 -5.80 -29.13
C ALA A 274 26.48 -6.98 -28.96
N ARG A 275 26.48 -7.59 -27.77
CA ARG A 275 25.49 -8.60 -27.41
C ARG A 275 24.15 -7.87 -27.47
N ARG A 276 23.39 -8.10 -28.53
CA ARG A 276 21.97 -7.74 -28.58
C ARG A 276 21.38 -8.33 -27.31
N LEU A 277 20.94 -7.47 -26.39
CA LEU A 277 20.10 -7.90 -25.28
C LEU A 277 18.91 -8.61 -25.91
N PRO A 278 18.63 -9.89 -25.56
CA PRO A 278 17.46 -10.58 -26.10
C PRO A 278 16.22 -9.75 -25.83
N ALA A 279 15.26 -9.76 -26.74
CA ALA A 279 13.99 -9.11 -26.52
C ALA A 279 13.42 -9.61 -25.19
N LEU A 280 13.24 -8.71 -24.22
CA LEU A 280 12.83 -9.02 -22.84
C LEU A 280 11.58 -9.90 -22.85
N GLY A 281 11.71 -11.17 -22.47
CA GLY A 281 10.64 -12.14 -22.37
C GLY A 281 10.72 -13.34 -23.32
N ASP A 282 11.57 -13.31 -24.36
CA ASP A 282 11.73 -14.44 -25.27
C ASP A 282 12.50 -15.61 -24.63
N ASP A 283 13.12 -15.38 -23.45
CA ASP A 283 13.89 -16.35 -22.69
C ASP A 283 13.15 -16.92 -21.45
N PHE A 284 11.88 -16.57 -21.24
CA PHE A 284 11.16 -16.95 -20.02
C PHE A 284 11.02 -18.48 -19.86
N GLU A 285 10.75 -19.20 -20.93
CA GLU A 285 10.69 -20.66 -20.90
C GLU A 285 12.07 -21.28 -20.58
N GLN A 286 13.15 -20.72 -21.15
CA GLN A 286 14.51 -21.12 -20.83
C GLN A 286 14.84 -20.87 -19.36
N ARG A 287 14.56 -19.67 -18.85
CA ARG A 287 14.77 -19.33 -17.43
C ARG A 287 13.94 -20.19 -16.49
N THR A 288 12.75 -20.62 -16.93
CA THR A 288 11.94 -21.58 -16.17
C THR A 288 12.59 -22.95 -16.10
N THR A 289 13.21 -23.41 -17.18
CA THR A 289 13.97 -24.66 -17.21
C THR A 289 15.20 -24.59 -16.31
N GLU A 290 15.96 -23.51 -16.40
CA GLU A 290 17.11 -23.23 -15.54
C GLU A 290 16.71 -23.16 -14.05
N ALA A 291 15.59 -22.49 -13.73
CA ALA A 291 15.06 -22.39 -12.38
C ALA A 291 14.61 -23.74 -11.80
N ARG A 292 14.10 -24.64 -12.66
CA ARG A 292 13.72 -26.02 -12.27
C ARG A 292 14.94 -26.84 -11.87
N GLU A 293 16.04 -26.71 -12.62
CA GLU A 293 17.28 -27.43 -12.36
C GLU A 293 18.05 -26.86 -11.17
N ALA A 294 18.16 -25.53 -11.09
CA ALA A 294 18.93 -24.84 -10.07
C ALA A 294 18.23 -24.77 -8.70
N GLY A 295 16.88 -24.74 -8.69
CA GLY A 295 16.07 -24.52 -7.50
C GLY A 295 16.04 -23.07 -7.02
N TRP A 296 16.53 -22.12 -7.82
CA TRP A 296 16.52 -20.68 -7.59
C TRP A 296 16.45 -19.93 -8.92
N ALA A 297 16.14 -18.65 -8.89
CA ALA A 297 16.12 -17.80 -10.09
C ALA A 297 16.67 -16.41 -9.80
N LEU A 298 17.20 -15.76 -10.84
CA LEU A 298 17.72 -14.40 -10.82
C LEU A 298 16.86 -13.47 -11.68
N ASP A 299 16.76 -12.22 -11.23
CA ASP A 299 16.38 -11.05 -12.02
C ASP A 299 17.63 -10.19 -12.19
N ASP A 300 18.07 -10.00 -13.41
CA ASP A 300 19.12 -9.06 -13.77
C ASP A 300 18.49 -7.92 -14.60
N GLN A 301 17.93 -6.93 -13.88
CA GLN A 301 17.38 -5.72 -14.48
C GLN A 301 16.19 -5.96 -15.44
N LEU A 302 15.42 -7.04 -15.23
CA LEU A 302 14.28 -7.38 -16.08
C LEU A 302 13.09 -6.46 -15.87
N ILE A 303 12.88 -6.03 -14.63
CA ILE A 303 11.75 -5.17 -14.28
C ILE A 303 12.10 -3.70 -14.43
N GLU A 304 13.30 -3.34 -14.00
CA GLU A 304 13.80 -1.96 -14.04
C GLU A 304 15.34 -1.96 -14.09
N PRO A 305 15.96 -1.08 -14.90
CA PRO A 305 17.40 -0.91 -14.91
C PRO A 305 17.94 -0.58 -13.50
N GLY A 306 19.01 -1.25 -13.11
CA GLY A 306 19.62 -1.09 -11.80
C GLY A 306 19.08 -2.02 -10.71
N LEU A 307 17.99 -2.74 -10.96
CA LEU A 307 17.42 -3.70 -10.02
C LEU A 307 17.94 -5.10 -10.29
N VAL A 308 18.38 -5.79 -9.22
CA VAL A 308 18.75 -7.22 -9.26
C VAL A 308 18.06 -7.95 -8.11
N ALA A 309 17.62 -9.19 -8.36
CA ALA A 309 16.98 -10.01 -7.34
C ALA A 309 17.37 -11.49 -7.46
N LEU A 310 17.48 -12.14 -6.29
CA LEU A 310 17.67 -13.58 -6.16
C LEU A 310 16.45 -14.16 -5.44
N SER A 311 15.86 -15.21 -5.99
CA SER A 311 14.63 -15.81 -5.46
C SER A 311 14.76 -17.32 -5.28
N MET A 312 14.10 -17.82 -4.22
CA MET A 312 13.96 -19.25 -3.95
C MET A 312 12.52 -19.61 -3.57
N PRO A 313 12.04 -20.81 -3.97
CA PRO A 313 10.72 -21.29 -3.56
C PRO A 313 10.73 -21.78 -2.11
N VAL A 314 9.71 -21.42 -1.36
CA VAL A 314 9.35 -22.01 -0.07
C VAL A 314 8.25 -23.03 -0.33
N ARG A 315 8.48 -24.30 0.04
CA ARG A 315 7.57 -25.40 -0.30
C ARG A 315 6.79 -25.91 0.91
N GLU A 316 5.52 -26.20 0.66
CA GLU A 316 4.64 -26.91 1.57
C GLU A 316 4.07 -28.14 0.85
N ALA A 317 4.19 -29.32 1.44
CA ALA A 317 3.75 -30.58 0.84
C ALA A 317 4.23 -30.80 -0.61
N GLY A 318 5.47 -30.39 -0.91
CA GLY A 318 6.10 -30.54 -2.22
C GLY A 318 5.73 -29.49 -3.26
N ARG A 319 4.76 -28.62 -3.00
CA ARG A 319 4.34 -27.51 -3.89
C ARG A 319 4.89 -26.18 -3.43
N ILE A 320 5.02 -25.23 -4.33
CA ILE A 320 5.46 -23.87 -4.01
C ILE A 320 4.31 -23.15 -3.29
N ALA A 321 4.50 -22.90 -1.97
CA ALA A 321 3.56 -22.11 -1.17
C ALA A 321 3.75 -20.60 -1.41
N CYS A 322 5.00 -20.15 -1.45
CA CYS A 322 5.40 -18.81 -1.84
C CYS A 322 6.85 -18.82 -2.34
N VAL A 323 7.30 -17.68 -2.84
CA VAL A 323 8.70 -17.45 -3.21
C VAL A 323 9.25 -16.31 -2.37
N VAL A 324 10.41 -16.51 -1.74
CA VAL A 324 11.17 -15.47 -1.05
C VAL A 324 12.20 -14.89 -2.01
N SER A 325 12.34 -13.56 -2.02
CA SER A 325 13.28 -12.84 -2.87
C SER A 325 14.11 -11.87 -2.04
N VAL A 326 15.42 -11.87 -2.26
CA VAL A 326 16.33 -10.80 -1.82
C VAL A 326 16.53 -9.88 -3.00
N VAL A 327 16.34 -8.58 -2.77
CA VAL A 327 16.36 -7.57 -3.81
C VAL A 327 17.37 -6.49 -3.47
N SER A 328 18.24 -6.19 -4.42
CA SER A 328 19.31 -5.22 -4.29
C SER A 328 19.39 -4.30 -5.52
N HIS A 329 20.31 -3.35 -5.50
CA HIS A 329 20.62 -2.46 -6.60
C HIS A 329 22.00 -2.79 -7.18
N THR A 330 22.17 -2.64 -8.50
CA THR A 330 23.44 -2.95 -9.21
C THR A 330 24.65 -2.15 -8.69
N SER A 331 24.43 -1.03 -7.97
CA SER A 331 25.50 -0.30 -7.30
C SER A 331 26.09 -1.02 -6.09
N ARG A 332 25.43 -2.05 -5.56
CA ARG A 332 25.88 -2.84 -4.40
C ARG A 332 26.26 -4.25 -4.78
N HIS A 333 25.45 -4.89 -5.61
CA HIS A 333 25.63 -6.27 -6.04
C HIS A 333 25.33 -6.41 -7.52
N THR A 334 26.19 -7.10 -8.25
CA THR A 334 25.80 -7.66 -9.54
C THR A 334 24.88 -8.88 -9.33
N ALA A 335 24.19 -9.33 -10.36
CA ALA A 335 23.39 -10.56 -10.28
C ALA A 335 24.27 -11.80 -9.91
N ALA A 336 25.54 -11.82 -10.36
CA ALA A 336 26.50 -12.87 -9.99
C ALA A 336 26.89 -12.78 -8.51
N ASP A 337 27.16 -11.57 -7.99
CA ASP A 337 27.50 -11.37 -6.57
C ASP A 337 26.34 -11.79 -5.66
N LEU A 338 25.08 -11.46 -6.03
CA LEU A 338 23.89 -11.92 -5.29
C LEU A 338 23.86 -13.45 -5.19
N ARG A 339 24.08 -14.15 -6.31
CA ARG A 339 24.11 -15.59 -6.33
C ARG A 339 25.24 -16.13 -5.43
N ASP A 340 26.46 -15.65 -5.60
CA ASP A 340 27.63 -16.23 -4.98
C ASP A 340 27.70 -15.90 -3.47
N THR A 341 27.20 -14.75 -3.08
CA THR A 341 27.28 -14.26 -1.69
C THR A 341 26.02 -14.58 -0.88
N LEU A 342 24.82 -14.34 -1.44
CA LEU A 342 23.58 -14.38 -0.66
C LEU A 342 22.81 -15.69 -0.79
N LEU A 343 23.02 -16.49 -1.84
CA LEU A 343 22.31 -17.76 -2.04
C LEU A 343 22.47 -18.75 -0.87
N PRO A 344 23.65 -18.92 -0.23
CA PRO A 344 23.77 -19.81 0.92
C PRO A 344 22.87 -19.38 2.09
N ARG A 345 22.83 -18.09 2.41
CA ARG A 345 21.98 -17.54 3.48
C ARG A 345 20.49 -17.63 3.15
N LEU A 346 20.14 -17.37 1.89
CA LEU A 346 18.77 -17.52 1.43
C LEU A 346 18.30 -18.97 1.55
N ARG A 347 19.16 -19.97 1.25
CA ARG A 347 18.85 -21.40 1.47
C ARG A 347 18.58 -21.74 2.92
N GLU A 348 19.38 -21.22 3.84
CA GLU A 348 19.17 -21.42 5.28
C GLU A 348 17.84 -20.82 5.75
N ALA A 349 17.52 -19.60 5.30
CA ALA A 349 16.26 -18.95 5.60
C ALA A 349 15.05 -19.73 5.04
N VAL A 350 15.13 -20.18 3.78
CA VAL A 350 14.09 -21.03 3.17
C VAL A 350 13.91 -22.33 3.97
N ALA A 351 14.99 -23.00 4.35
CA ALA A 351 14.91 -24.22 5.16
C ALA A 351 14.25 -23.98 6.53
N ALA A 352 14.48 -22.79 7.15
CA ALA A 352 13.81 -22.39 8.37
C ALA A 352 12.30 -22.12 8.15
N MET A 353 11.95 -21.41 7.09
CA MET A 353 10.57 -21.15 6.70
C MET A 353 9.80 -22.46 6.44
N GLU A 354 10.39 -23.40 5.73
CA GLU A 354 9.76 -24.69 5.46
C GLU A 354 9.61 -25.56 6.71
N ARG A 355 10.52 -25.46 7.70
CA ARG A 355 10.34 -26.10 9.02
C ARG A 355 9.14 -25.51 9.74
N GLU A 356 9.03 -24.19 9.81
CA GLU A 356 7.90 -23.49 10.44
C GLU A 356 6.56 -23.94 9.82
N LEU A 357 6.48 -24.04 8.48
CA LEU A 357 5.28 -24.52 7.79
C LEU A 357 4.93 -25.98 8.18
N ARG A 358 5.95 -26.87 8.25
CA ARG A 358 5.73 -28.28 8.67
C ARG A 358 5.26 -28.38 10.11
N GLU A 359 5.86 -27.61 11.03
CA GLU A 359 5.50 -27.59 12.44
C GLU A 359 4.08 -27.07 12.63
N ALA A 360 3.70 -25.99 11.93
CA ALA A 360 2.34 -25.46 11.95
C ALA A 360 1.31 -26.49 11.43
N GLN A 361 1.65 -27.22 10.36
CA GLN A 361 0.78 -28.25 9.80
C GLN A 361 0.60 -29.44 10.78
N HIS A 362 1.67 -29.86 11.46
CA HIS A 362 1.60 -30.93 12.47
C HIS A 362 0.77 -30.49 13.69
N ALA A 363 0.94 -29.24 14.15
CA ALA A 363 0.17 -28.71 15.27
C ALA A 363 -1.34 -28.66 14.97
N GLU A 364 -1.72 -28.27 13.77
CA GLU A 364 -3.13 -28.25 13.33
C GLU A 364 -3.71 -29.66 13.19
N SER A 365 -2.90 -30.62 12.73
CA SER A 365 -3.33 -32.02 12.62
C SER A 365 -3.51 -32.69 13.99
N ALA A 366 -2.69 -32.30 14.98
CA ALA A 366 -2.72 -32.86 16.33
C ALA A 366 -3.86 -32.28 17.19
N THR A 367 -4.27 -31.03 16.92
CA THR A 367 -5.34 -30.37 17.66
C THR A 367 -6.34 -29.82 16.65
N PRO A 368 -7.37 -30.59 16.24
CA PRO A 368 -8.41 -30.07 15.39
C PRO A 368 -9.09 -28.92 16.12
N THR A 369 -8.64 -27.71 15.86
CA THR A 369 -9.27 -26.50 16.39
C THR A 369 -10.71 -26.52 15.92
N PRO A 370 -11.73 -26.40 16.81
CA PRO A 370 -13.09 -26.26 16.36
C PRO A 370 -13.12 -25.15 15.33
N ARG A 371 -13.55 -25.45 14.10
CA ARG A 371 -13.72 -24.41 13.07
C ARG A 371 -14.44 -23.26 13.74
N ALA A 372 -13.74 -22.12 13.86
CA ALA A 372 -14.28 -20.96 14.55
C ALA A 372 -15.62 -20.63 13.90
N THR A 373 -16.69 -20.97 14.58
CA THR A 373 -18.03 -20.53 14.21
C THR A 373 -17.99 -19.02 14.39
N ALA A 374 -17.74 -18.29 13.29
CA ALA A 374 -17.87 -16.85 13.31
C ALA A 374 -19.25 -16.56 13.90
N ALA A 375 -19.31 -15.78 14.97
CA ALA A 375 -20.56 -15.20 15.42
C ALA A 375 -21.20 -14.57 14.17
N PRO A 376 -22.48 -14.83 13.89
CA PRO A 376 -23.14 -14.28 12.71
C PRO A 376 -22.86 -12.79 12.71
N SER A 377 -22.11 -12.34 11.70
CA SER A 377 -21.85 -10.92 11.57
C SER A 377 -23.21 -10.24 11.55
N GLY A 378 -23.43 -9.20 12.37
CA GLY A 378 -24.70 -8.45 12.39
C GLY A 378 -25.07 -7.81 11.05
N LEU A 379 -24.50 -8.34 9.98
CA LEU A 379 -24.56 -7.85 8.61
C LEU A 379 -25.96 -7.86 8.02
N ALA A 380 -26.77 -8.88 8.33
CA ALA A 380 -28.16 -8.92 7.87
C ALA A 380 -28.95 -7.75 8.49
N VAL A 381 -28.71 -7.45 9.75
CA VAL A 381 -29.31 -6.30 10.46
C VAL A 381 -28.75 -5.00 9.90
N TRP A 382 -27.44 -4.91 9.69
CA TRP A 382 -26.80 -3.73 9.13
C TRP A 382 -27.23 -3.42 7.70
N THR A 383 -27.36 -4.43 6.83
CA THR A 383 -27.85 -4.23 5.44
C THR A 383 -29.31 -3.78 5.43
N GLY A 384 -30.14 -4.27 6.34
CA GLY A 384 -31.51 -3.82 6.53
C GLY A 384 -31.58 -2.34 6.95
N ALA A 385 -30.83 -1.96 7.96
CA ALA A 385 -30.74 -0.56 8.43
C ALA A 385 -30.19 0.38 7.33
N SER A 386 -29.14 -0.01 6.62
CA SER A 386 -28.58 0.78 5.51
C SER A 386 -29.54 0.96 4.34
N LYS A 387 -30.36 -0.05 4.07
CA LYS A 387 -31.42 0.04 3.05
C LYS A 387 -32.54 0.97 3.47
N GLN A 388 -32.90 1.02 4.75
CA GLN A 388 -33.91 1.96 5.28
C GLN A 388 -33.42 3.41 5.18
N GLU A 389 -32.13 3.63 5.45
CA GLU A 389 -31.51 4.96 5.45
C GLU A 389 -31.24 5.51 4.03
N LEU A 390 -30.65 4.71 3.14
CA LEU A 390 -30.27 5.12 1.77
C LEU A 390 -31.32 4.79 0.71
N GLY A 391 -32.36 4.02 1.05
CA GLY A 391 -33.45 3.69 0.13
C GLY A 391 -32.98 3.03 -1.17
N ARG A 392 -33.34 3.63 -2.31
CA ARG A 392 -32.99 3.14 -3.65
C ARG A 392 -31.53 3.33 -4.03
N GLU A 393 -30.79 4.14 -3.32
CA GLU A 393 -29.36 4.38 -3.57
C GLU A 393 -28.48 3.24 -3.06
N PHE A 394 -28.93 2.48 -2.08
CA PHE A 394 -28.19 1.36 -1.53
C PHE A 394 -28.31 0.09 -2.38
N ILE A 395 -27.16 -0.41 -2.85
CA ILE A 395 -27.08 -1.63 -3.64
C ILE A 395 -26.78 -2.83 -2.73
N GLU A 396 -27.83 -3.40 -2.16
CA GLU A 396 -27.75 -4.49 -1.18
C GLU A 396 -27.00 -5.72 -1.71
N SER A 397 -27.17 -6.07 -2.99
CA SER A 397 -26.50 -7.22 -3.60
C SER A 397 -24.98 -7.02 -3.75
N LEU A 398 -24.51 -5.77 -3.93
CA LEU A 398 -23.09 -5.44 -3.89
C LEU A 398 -22.55 -5.61 -2.47
N ALA A 399 -23.19 -5.00 -1.48
CA ALA A 399 -22.75 -5.09 -0.09
C ALA A 399 -22.68 -6.54 0.41
N ARG A 400 -23.70 -7.35 0.12
CA ARG A 400 -23.75 -8.79 0.47
C ARG A 400 -22.68 -9.59 -0.26
N GLY A 401 -22.41 -9.29 -1.54
CA GLY A 401 -21.40 -9.98 -2.32
C GLY A 401 -20.00 -9.75 -1.79
N LEU A 402 -19.64 -8.51 -1.43
CA LEU A 402 -18.32 -8.20 -0.83
C LEU A 402 -18.13 -8.86 0.54
N THR A 403 -19.22 -9.03 1.31
CA THR A 403 -19.12 -9.74 2.61
C THR A 403 -18.78 -11.21 2.47
N VAL A 404 -19.07 -11.84 1.34
CA VAL A 404 -18.67 -13.24 1.11
C VAL A 404 -17.15 -13.39 1.18
N ILE A 405 -16.39 -12.38 0.73
CA ILE A 405 -14.92 -12.39 0.84
C ILE A 405 -14.48 -12.40 2.32
N THR A 406 -15.13 -11.63 3.19
CA THR A 406 -14.77 -11.56 4.62
C THR A 406 -15.23 -12.79 5.44
N ALA A 407 -15.97 -13.72 4.83
CA ALA A 407 -16.26 -15.02 5.45
C ALA A 407 -14.99 -15.86 5.66
N PHE A 408 -14.02 -15.70 4.76
CA PHE A 408 -12.72 -16.38 4.82
C PHE A 408 -11.79 -15.68 5.81
N GLY A 409 -10.75 -16.38 6.25
CA GLY A 409 -9.78 -15.83 7.20
C GLY A 409 -9.03 -16.94 7.96
N GLU A 410 -8.47 -16.59 9.09
CA GLU A 410 -7.74 -17.53 9.94
C GLU A 410 -8.63 -18.70 10.38
N GLY A 411 -8.15 -19.95 10.18
CA GLY A 411 -8.92 -21.17 10.42
C GLY A 411 -10.10 -21.39 9.45
N ARG A 412 -10.25 -20.54 8.42
CA ARG A 412 -11.32 -20.59 7.42
C ARG A 412 -10.77 -20.33 6.02
N ALA A 413 -9.68 -21.00 5.68
CA ALA A 413 -9.07 -20.94 4.35
C ALA A 413 -9.96 -21.58 3.28
N GLU A 414 -10.70 -22.60 3.69
CA GLU A 414 -11.58 -23.43 2.87
C GLU A 414 -12.97 -23.45 3.48
N LEU A 415 -13.97 -23.06 2.69
CA LEU A 415 -15.36 -23.05 3.12
C LEU A 415 -16.26 -23.67 2.06
N ASN A 416 -17.20 -24.53 2.48
CA ASN A 416 -18.30 -24.93 1.63
C ASN A 416 -19.43 -23.86 1.64
N LEU A 417 -20.41 -24.00 0.74
CA LEU A 417 -21.52 -23.05 0.61
C LEU A 417 -22.29 -22.83 1.92
N THR A 418 -22.49 -23.89 2.71
CA THR A 418 -23.23 -23.79 3.97
C THR A 418 -22.44 -22.99 5.01
N GLU A 419 -21.15 -23.24 5.10
CA GLU A 419 -20.24 -22.51 6.00
C GLU A 419 -20.14 -21.03 5.63
N VAL A 420 -20.06 -20.70 4.32
CA VAL A 420 -20.10 -19.30 3.84
C VAL A 420 -21.43 -18.63 4.22
N ALA A 421 -22.55 -19.31 4.02
CA ALA A 421 -23.88 -18.78 4.37
C ALA A 421 -24.00 -18.53 5.89
N GLN A 422 -23.51 -19.44 6.71
CA GLN A 422 -23.48 -19.31 8.18
C GLN A 422 -22.56 -18.16 8.63
N ALA A 423 -21.32 -18.11 8.12
CA ALA A 423 -20.35 -17.09 8.49
C ALA A 423 -20.81 -15.66 8.11
N THR A 424 -21.57 -15.52 7.04
CA THR A 424 -22.07 -14.22 6.56
C THR A 424 -23.47 -13.87 7.05
N GLY A 425 -24.24 -14.84 7.58
CA GLY A 425 -25.66 -14.68 7.90
C GLY A 425 -26.54 -14.52 6.65
N LEU A 426 -26.04 -14.86 5.46
CA LEU A 426 -26.78 -14.77 4.21
C LEU A 426 -27.61 -16.00 3.92
N ALA A 427 -28.74 -15.83 3.23
CA ALA A 427 -29.46 -16.96 2.66
C ALA A 427 -28.54 -17.75 1.70
N ARG A 428 -28.58 -19.09 1.75
CA ARG A 428 -27.74 -19.98 0.95
C ARG A 428 -27.77 -19.66 -0.56
N ALA A 429 -28.93 -19.29 -1.10
CA ALA A 429 -29.05 -18.88 -2.50
C ALA A 429 -28.30 -17.58 -2.81
N THR A 430 -28.30 -16.61 -1.87
CA THR A 430 -27.56 -15.34 -2.01
C THR A 430 -26.05 -15.59 -1.96
N ALA A 431 -25.58 -16.38 -0.99
CA ALA A 431 -24.18 -16.76 -0.89
C ALA A 431 -23.71 -17.51 -2.16
N ARG A 432 -24.52 -18.45 -2.69
CA ARG A 432 -24.22 -19.20 -3.92
C ARG A 432 -24.03 -18.27 -5.12
N ARG A 433 -24.96 -17.32 -5.35
CA ARG A 433 -24.87 -16.39 -6.48
C ARG A 433 -23.66 -15.45 -6.36
N ALA A 434 -23.32 -15.03 -5.15
CA ALA A 434 -22.11 -14.23 -4.91
C ALA A 434 -20.84 -15.06 -5.19
N LEU A 435 -20.76 -16.32 -4.74
CA LEU A 435 -19.62 -17.20 -5.00
C LEU A 435 -19.45 -17.48 -6.50
N ILE A 436 -20.52 -17.79 -7.24
CA ILE A 436 -20.48 -17.94 -8.70
C ILE A 436 -19.93 -16.68 -9.38
N THR A 437 -20.35 -15.51 -8.90
CA THR A 437 -19.88 -14.22 -9.44
C THR A 437 -18.41 -14.01 -9.14
N LEU A 438 -17.96 -14.26 -7.91
CA LEU A 438 -16.57 -14.10 -7.48
C LEU A 438 -15.66 -15.12 -8.18
N GLU A 439 -16.12 -16.34 -8.42
CA GLU A 439 -15.42 -17.37 -9.17
C GLU A 439 -15.25 -16.96 -10.64
N HIS A 440 -16.33 -16.51 -11.30
CA HIS A 440 -16.27 -15.96 -12.67
C HIS A 440 -15.27 -14.81 -12.81
N LEU A 441 -15.18 -13.95 -11.79
CA LEU A 441 -14.22 -12.84 -11.74
C LEU A 441 -12.82 -13.25 -11.30
N GLY A 442 -12.60 -14.52 -10.92
CA GLY A 442 -11.32 -15.07 -10.49
C GLY A 442 -10.88 -14.70 -9.06
N TYR A 443 -11.79 -14.21 -8.21
CA TYR A 443 -11.52 -13.90 -6.80
C TYR A 443 -11.66 -15.11 -5.88
N VAL A 444 -12.36 -16.12 -6.34
CA VAL A 444 -12.59 -17.39 -5.65
C VAL A 444 -12.30 -18.52 -6.62
N THR A 445 -11.76 -19.62 -6.13
CA THR A 445 -11.71 -20.91 -6.85
C THR A 445 -12.59 -21.92 -6.13
N ALA A 446 -13.22 -22.80 -6.89
CA ALA A 446 -13.99 -23.92 -6.37
C ALA A 446 -13.33 -25.25 -6.76
N HIS A 447 -13.18 -26.14 -5.78
CA HIS A 447 -12.73 -27.51 -5.97
C HIS A 447 -13.52 -28.42 -5.03
N ASP A 448 -14.14 -29.46 -5.56
CA ASP A 448 -14.94 -30.44 -4.78
C ASP A 448 -15.98 -29.79 -3.84
N ARG A 449 -16.67 -28.73 -4.30
CA ARG A 449 -17.65 -27.93 -3.52
C ARG A 449 -17.06 -27.13 -2.36
N VAL A 450 -15.75 -27.00 -2.31
CA VAL A 450 -15.04 -26.16 -1.36
C VAL A 450 -14.50 -24.93 -2.10
N PHE A 451 -14.68 -23.78 -1.49
CA PHE A 451 -14.27 -22.48 -2.03
C PHE A 451 -13.03 -21.97 -1.30
N ARG A 452 -12.12 -21.32 -2.04
CA ARG A 452 -10.93 -20.64 -1.53
C ARG A 452 -10.80 -19.27 -2.18
N LEU A 453 -10.30 -18.29 -1.43
CA LEU A 453 -9.92 -17.00 -2.02
C LEU A 453 -8.66 -17.14 -2.87
N THR A 454 -8.57 -16.32 -3.91
CA THR A 454 -7.35 -16.19 -4.72
C THR A 454 -6.55 -14.94 -4.33
N PRO A 455 -5.25 -14.84 -4.67
CA PRO A 455 -4.43 -13.66 -4.46
C PRO A 455 -5.01 -12.39 -5.11
N ARG A 456 -5.83 -12.55 -6.15
CA ARG A 456 -6.49 -11.46 -6.87
C ARG A 456 -7.31 -10.53 -5.96
N VAL A 457 -7.78 -11.02 -4.80
CA VAL A 457 -8.48 -10.22 -3.79
C VAL A 457 -7.62 -9.03 -3.32
N LEU A 458 -6.30 -9.18 -3.24
CA LEU A 458 -5.39 -8.09 -2.89
C LEU A 458 -5.43 -6.94 -3.92
N GLY A 459 -5.82 -7.21 -5.16
CA GLY A 459 -6.03 -6.18 -6.18
C GLY A 459 -7.26 -5.29 -5.96
N LEU A 460 -8.02 -5.50 -4.86
CA LEU A 460 -9.17 -4.68 -4.49
C LEU A 460 -8.77 -3.63 -3.45
N GLY A 461 -7.91 -2.68 -3.82
CA GLY A 461 -7.55 -1.51 -3.01
C GLY A 461 -6.37 -1.72 -2.06
N PHE A 462 -5.81 -2.94 -1.94
CA PHE A 462 -4.70 -3.16 -1.01
C PHE A 462 -3.41 -2.40 -1.38
N PRO A 463 -2.93 -2.38 -2.65
CA PRO A 463 -1.67 -1.72 -3.00
C PRO A 463 -1.63 -0.23 -2.65
N PRO A 464 -2.58 0.64 -3.05
CA PRO A 464 -2.54 2.05 -2.68
C PRO A 464 -2.65 2.26 -1.16
N LEU A 465 -3.48 1.46 -0.48
CA LEU A 465 -3.68 1.58 0.97
C LEU A 465 -2.50 1.01 1.78
N SER A 466 -1.66 0.15 1.20
CA SER A 466 -0.52 -0.46 1.91
C SER A 466 0.60 0.53 2.25
N ARG A 467 0.59 1.74 1.71
CA ARG A 467 1.54 2.82 2.03
C ARG A 467 0.99 3.88 2.98
N THR A 468 -0.31 3.85 3.27
CA THR A 468 -0.97 4.86 4.10
C THR A 468 -0.32 4.94 5.48
N SER A 469 0.10 6.13 5.89
CA SER A 469 0.64 6.43 7.21
C SER A 469 -0.47 6.62 8.25
N LEU A 470 -0.11 6.63 9.54
CA LEU A 470 -1.05 6.93 10.62
C LEU A 470 -1.64 8.34 10.48
N ALA A 471 -0.84 9.31 10.04
CA ALA A 471 -1.30 10.67 9.81
C ALA A 471 -2.39 10.73 8.72
N GLU A 472 -2.22 10.00 7.61
CA GLU A 472 -3.22 9.92 6.53
C GLU A 472 -4.48 9.16 6.96
N ILE A 473 -4.34 8.10 7.76
CA ILE A 473 -5.49 7.39 8.36
C ILE A 473 -6.29 8.34 9.26
N ALA A 474 -5.60 9.11 10.10
CA ALA A 474 -6.24 10.01 11.07
C ALA A 474 -6.85 11.26 10.42
N ALA A 475 -6.29 11.79 9.34
CA ALA A 475 -6.64 13.08 8.75
C ALA A 475 -8.15 13.32 8.55
N PRO A 476 -8.94 12.40 7.96
CA PRO A 476 -10.39 12.61 7.80
C PRO A 476 -11.13 12.69 9.13
N HIS A 477 -10.72 11.90 10.12
CA HIS A 477 -11.34 11.89 11.45
C HIS A 477 -11.02 13.16 12.24
N LEU A 478 -9.77 13.67 12.13
CA LEU A 478 -9.38 14.95 12.74
C LEU A 478 -10.16 16.12 12.12
N THR A 479 -10.37 16.08 10.81
CA THR A 479 -11.15 17.11 10.09
C THR A 479 -12.60 17.14 10.57
N GLU A 480 -13.24 15.98 10.66
CA GLU A 480 -14.62 15.85 11.16
C GLU A 480 -14.75 16.35 12.60
N LEU A 481 -13.81 15.96 13.49
CA LEU A 481 -13.81 16.41 14.88
C LEU A 481 -13.64 17.92 15.00
N SER A 482 -12.70 18.51 14.24
CA SER A 482 -12.46 19.95 14.22
C SER A 482 -13.69 20.72 13.73
N GLN A 483 -14.39 20.21 12.72
CA GLN A 483 -15.63 20.82 12.21
C GLN A 483 -16.77 20.79 13.24
N ARG A 484 -16.88 19.70 14.03
CA ARG A 484 -17.92 19.57 15.07
C ARG A 484 -17.65 20.45 16.29
N LEU A 485 -16.41 20.47 16.77
CA LEU A 485 -16.04 21.19 17.98
C LEU A 485 -15.66 22.65 17.73
N HIS A 486 -15.37 23.02 16.49
CA HIS A 486 -14.82 24.31 16.08
C HIS A 486 -13.53 24.68 16.84
N ASP A 487 -12.69 23.66 17.14
CA ASP A 487 -11.41 23.78 17.82
C ASP A 487 -10.30 23.13 17.03
N SER A 488 -9.05 23.50 17.31
CA SER A 488 -7.88 22.89 16.67
C SER A 488 -7.68 21.47 17.17
N VAL A 489 -7.50 20.55 16.24
CA VAL A 489 -7.26 19.11 16.52
C VAL A 489 -5.91 18.72 15.95
N SER A 490 -5.10 17.99 16.70
CA SER A 490 -3.79 17.56 16.24
C SER A 490 -3.49 16.11 16.60
N LEU A 491 -2.65 15.48 15.78
CA LEU A 491 -2.03 14.18 16.02
C LEU A 491 -0.54 14.39 16.23
N ALA A 492 0.04 13.74 17.24
CA ALA A 492 1.48 13.76 17.47
C ALA A 492 2.00 12.37 17.87
N VAL A 493 3.29 12.17 17.66
CA VAL A 493 4.06 10.99 18.07
C VAL A 493 5.12 11.41 19.10
N LEU A 494 5.53 10.47 19.95
CA LEU A 494 6.62 10.68 20.90
C LEU A 494 7.97 10.41 20.22
N THR A 495 8.93 11.31 20.39
CA THR A 495 10.30 11.21 19.87
C THR A 495 11.28 11.60 21.00
N GLY A 496 11.75 10.60 21.74
CA GLY A 496 12.54 10.83 22.96
C GLY A 496 11.65 11.45 24.05
N ASP A 497 12.02 12.61 24.53
CA ASP A 497 11.33 13.42 25.55
C ASP A 497 10.45 14.53 24.94
N GLU A 498 10.32 14.57 23.61
CA GLU A 498 9.52 15.53 22.87
C GLU A 498 8.34 14.87 22.14
N ILE A 499 7.32 15.63 21.87
CA ILE A 499 6.28 15.28 20.90
C ILE A 499 6.62 15.90 19.54
N GLN A 500 6.27 15.19 18.45
CA GLN A 500 6.34 15.72 17.10
C GLN A 500 4.93 15.69 16.48
N TYR A 501 4.46 16.83 16.01
CA TYR A 501 3.18 16.93 15.32
C TYR A 501 3.26 16.29 13.94
N THR A 502 2.39 15.29 13.67
CA THR A 502 2.32 14.57 12.39
C THR A 502 1.02 14.82 11.63
N GLY A 503 -0.02 15.32 12.33
CA GLY A 503 -1.29 15.72 11.71
C GLY A 503 -1.88 16.92 12.46
N ARG A 504 -2.52 17.85 11.73
CA ARG A 504 -3.16 19.01 12.32
C ARG A 504 -4.27 19.57 11.45
N VAL A 505 -5.39 19.88 12.08
CA VAL A 505 -6.48 20.68 11.53
C VAL A 505 -6.62 21.91 12.41
N SER A 506 -6.31 23.07 11.86
CA SER A 506 -6.42 24.35 12.57
C SER A 506 -7.72 25.06 12.22
N THR A 507 -8.33 25.70 13.20
CA THR A 507 -9.44 26.64 12.94
C THR A 507 -8.87 27.99 12.50
N SER A 508 -9.53 28.65 11.54
CA SER A 508 -9.20 30.02 11.11
C SER A 508 -9.64 31.05 12.14
N ARG A 509 -8.83 31.22 13.19
CA ARG A 509 -9.12 32.21 14.25
C ARG A 509 -7.96 33.19 14.39
N VAL A 510 -8.28 34.39 14.84
CA VAL A 510 -7.32 35.51 15.02
C VAL A 510 -6.24 35.19 16.06
N MET A 511 -6.55 34.32 17.05
CA MET A 511 -5.59 33.77 18.01
C MET A 511 -5.48 32.27 17.81
N SER A 512 -4.39 31.82 17.19
CA SER A 512 -4.05 30.42 17.05
C SER A 512 -2.57 30.21 17.37
N VAL A 513 -2.26 29.15 18.09
CA VAL A 513 -0.88 28.74 18.33
C VAL A 513 -0.23 28.36 17.00
N HIS A 514 0.90 28.98 16.66
CA HIS A 514 1.64 28.69 15.45
C HIS A 514 2.35 27.32 15.53
N ILE A 515 1.57 26.26 15.43
CA ILE A 515 2.08 24.88 15.34
C ILE A 515 1.86 24.39 13.91
N THR A 516 2.89 23.81 13.31
CA THR A 516 2.84 23.18 11.99
C THR A 516 3.20 21.69 12.10
N ILE A 517 2.87 20.92 11.09
CA ILE A 517 3.35 19.52 10.98
C ILE A 517 4.89 19.55 11.00
N GLY A 518 5.49 18.67 11.80
CA GLY A 518 6.93 18.64 12.04
C GLY A 518 7.39 19.42 13.27
N THR A 519 6.57 20.34 13.83
CA THR A 519 6.90 21.04 15.09
C THR A 519 7.13 20.04 16.20
N ARG A 520 8.18 20.29 17.02
CA ARG A 520 8.53 19.51 18.21
C ARG A 520 8.38 20.37 19.45
N LEU A 521 7.84 19.79 20.51
CA LEU A 521 7.67 20.44 21.81
C LEU A 521 8.00 19.43 22.93
N PRO A 522 8.49 19.90 24.11
CA PRO A 522 8.66 19.03 25.27
C PRO A 522 7.37 18.27 25.59
N ALA A 523 7.48 16.97 25.88
CA ALA A 523 6.30 16.13 26.09
C ALA A 523 5.60 16.43 27.44
N TYR A 524 6.37 16.68 28.52
CA TYR A 524 5.83 16.79 29.89
C TYR A 524 4.79 17.91 30.11
N PRO A 525 4.88 19.12 29.48
CA PRO A 525 3.92 20.19 29.66
C PRO A 525 2.76 20.14 28.65
N THR A 526 2.65 19.07 27.86
CA THR A 526 1.59 18.92 26.84
C THR A 526 0.66 17.76 27.18
N ALA A 527 -0.64 17.90 26.86
CA ALA A 527 -1.60 16.81 27.02
C ALA A 527 -1.24 15.62 26.12
N LEU A 528 -0.81 15.89 24.86
CA LEU A 528 -0.33 14.86 23.92
C LEU A 528 0.83 14.06 24.51
N GLY A 529 1.83 14.74 25.06
CA GLY A 529 3.01 14.10 25.65
C GLY A 529 2.66 13.27 26.87
N ARG A 530 1.81 13.78 27.77
CA ARG A 530 1.43 13.09 29.00
C ARG A 530 0.76 11.75 28.75
N VAL A 531 -0.16 11.64 27.77
CA VAL A 531 -0.79 10.34 27.47
C VAL A 531 0.19 9.34 26.85
N MET A 532 1.23 9.80 26.16
CA MET A 532 2.28 8.94 25.60
C MET A 532 3.33 8.57 26.66
N LEU A 533 3.76 9.52 27.50
CA LEU A 533 4.68 9.27 28.61
C LEU A 533 4.08 8.32 29.64
N ALA A 534 2.78 8.43 29.90
CA ALA A 534 2.06 7.56 30.84
C ALA A 534 2.06 6.08 30.42
N ASP A 535 2.23 5.76 29.13
CA ASP A 535 2.31 4.37 28.62
C ASP A 535 3.71 3.76 28.77
N LEU A 536 4.75 4.59 29.00
CA LEU A 536 6.11 4.12 29.18
C LEU A 536 6.35 3.59 30.61
N PRO A 537 7.07 2.47 30.76
CA PRO A 537 7.52 2.00 32.08
C PRO A 537 8.41 3.02 32.80
N GLU A 538 9.34 3.61 32.06
CA GLU A 538 10.29 4.62 32.53
C GLU A 538 10.24 5.82 31.60
N PRO A 539 9.40 6.83 31.88
CA PRO A 539 9.32 8.02 31.04
C PRO A 539 10.62 8.85 31.16
N PRO A 540 11.16 9.37 30.02
CA PRO A 540 12.35 10.22 30.04
C PRO A 540 12.00 11.61 30.60
N LEU A 541 12.21 11.81 31.88
CA LEU A 541 11.95 13.08 32.58
C LEU A 541 13.28 13.76 32.94
N THR A 542 14.04 14.20 31.92
CA THR A 542 15.43 14.65 32.10
C THR A 542 15.54 16.11 32.51
N GLU A 543 14.77 17.02 31.94
CA GLU A 543 14.83 18.46 32.24
C GLU A 543 13.44 19.08 32.22
N LEU A 544 12.93 19.48 33.39
CA LEU A 544 11.61 20.06 33.56
C LEU A 544 11.71 21.58 33.72
N LEU A 545 11.74 22.32 32.62
CA LEU A 545 11.85 23.78 32.61
C LEU A 545 10.50 24.44 32.95
N PRO A 546 10.46 25.52 33.73
CA PRO A 546 9.28 26.31 34.00
C PRO A 546 8.92 27.17 32.78
N LEU A 547 7.94 26.76 31.98
CA LEU A 547 7.48 27.51 30.79
C LEU A 547 6.44 28.56 31.17
N THR A 548 5.61 28.26 32.16
CA THR A 548 4.59 29.15 32.75
C THR A 548 4.60 29.00 34.28
N PRO A 549 3.93 29.87 35.01
CA PRO A 549 3.76 29.68 36.45
C PRO A 549 3.00 28.42 36.86
N ARG A 550 2.30 27.76 35.91
CA ARG A 550 1.53 26.54 36.15
C ARG A 550 2.29 25.27 35.76
N THR A 551 3.41 25.38 35.04
CA THR A 551 4.21 24.23 34.58
C THR A 551 4.65 23.37 35.77
N ILE A 552 4.39 22.06 35.71
CA ILE A 552 4.87 21.11 36.70
C ILE A 552 6.36 20.83 36.44
N THR A 553 7.22 21.22 37.39
CA THR A 553 8.66 21.04 37.33
C THR A 553 9.19 20.06 38.38
N ASP A 554 8.32 19.60 39.30
CA ASP A 554 8.65 18.55 40.26
C ASP A 554 8.43 17.16 39.65
N PRO A 555 9.48 16.32 39.52
CA PRO A 555 9.37 14.97 38.95
C PRO A 555 8.40 14.05 39.70
N ALA A 556 8.33 14.17 41.03
CA ALA A 556 7.43 13.34 41.83
C ALA A 556 5.95 13.70 41.56
N ARG A 557 5.65 14.99 41.49
CA ARG A 557 4.31 15.48 41.14
C ARG A 557 3.95 15.11 39.70
N LEU A 558 4.89 15.23 38.75
CA LEU A 558 4.65 14.84 37.37
C LEU A 558 4.38 13.34 37.26
N LYS A 559 5.15 12.49 37.98
CA LYS A 559 4.91 11.06 38.02
C LYS A 559 3.49 10.74 38.52
N ALA A 560 3.06 11.37 39.61
CA ALA A 560 1.70 11.18 40.13
C ALA A 560 0.62 11.58 39.11
N VAL A 561 0.86 12.64 38.31
CA VAL A 561 -0.03 13.01 37.20
C VAL A 561 -0.03 11.96 36.10
N LEU A 562 1.14 11.43 35.70
CA LEU A 562 1.24 10.37 34.68
C LEU A 562 0.54 9.09 35.13
N ASP A 563 0.66 8.70 36.42
CA ASP A 563 -0.04 7.54 36.98
C ASP A 563 -1.56 7.72 36.88
N ARG A 564 -2.09 8.92 37.20
CA ARG A 564 -3.50 9.24 37.02
C ARG A 564 -3.92 9.21 35.54
N VAL A 565 -3.10 9.77 34.64
CA VAL A 565 -3.36 9.72 33.19
C VAL A 565 -3.45 8.28 32.67
N ARG A 566 -2.60 7.39 33.20
CA ARG A 566 -2.64 5.95 32.87
C ARG A 566 -3.95 5.30 33.30
N GLU A 567 -4.47 5.65 34.50
CA GLU A 567 -5.72 5.12 35.04
C GLU A 567 -6.95 5.69 34.29
N GLU A 568 -6.98 7.00 34.07
CA GLU A 568 -8.14 7.70 33.48
C GLU A 568 -8.18 7.58 31.94
N GLY A 569 -7.04 7.30 31.30
CA GLY A 569 -6.90 7.16 29.85
C GLY A 569 -6.99 8.46 29.05
N TYR A 570 -6.78 9.62 29.70
CA TYR A 570 -6.68 10.92 29.05
C TYR A 570 -5.79 11.88 29.86
N ALA A 571 -5.34 12.96 29.24
CA ALA A 571 -4.67 14.05 29.93
C ALA A 571 -5.39 15.37 29.61
N LEU A 572 -5.55 16.20 30.64
CA LEU A 572 -5.96 17.60 30.51
C LEU A 572 -4.80 18.47 31.04
N VAL A 573 -4.37 19.41 30.21
CA VAL A 573 -3.32 20.38 30.55
C VAL A 573 -3.90 21.78 30.42
N ASP A 574 -3.75 22.57 31.49
CA ASP A 574 -4.31 23.92 31.62
C ASP A 574 -3.20 24.94 31.86
N GLU A 575 -2.84 25.68 30.83
CA GLU A 575 -1.86 26.77 30.84
C GLU A 575 -0.44 26.39 31.32
N GLU A 576 -0.05 25.11 31.17
CA GLU A 576 1.31 24.66 31.55
C GLU A 576 2.34 24.83 30.44
N LEU A 577 1.96 24.71 29.17
CA LEU A 577 2.83 24.95 28.02
C LEU A 577 2.87 26.44 27.68
N GLU A 578 1.72 27.11 27.71
CA GLU A 578 1.53 28.52 27.37
C GLU A 578 0.33 29.07 28.11
N VAL A 579 0.43 30.31 28.62
CA VAL A 579 -0.67 31.01 29.32
C VAL A 579 -1.85 31.19 28.37
N GLY A 580 -3.04 30.83 28.81
CA GLY A 580 -4.26 30.88 27.99
C GLY A 580 -4.50 29.64 27.13
N LEU A 581 -3.58 28.67 27.10
CA LEU A 581 -3.75 27.44 26.32
C LEU A 581 -4.26 26.29 27.20
N ARG A 582 -5.38 25.70 26.80
CA ARG A 582 -5.93 24.47 27.39
C ARG A 582 -6.01 23.37 26.34
N SER A 583 -5.67 22.14 26.72
CA SER A 583 -5.66 20.99 25.82
C SER A 583 -6.12 19.72 26.53
N VAL A 584 -6.96 18.93 25.84
CA VAL A 584 -7.35 17.57 26.23
C VAL A 584 -6.82 16.59 25.20
N ALA A 585 -6.18 15.51 25.63
CA ALA A 585 -5.65 14.47 24.75
C ALA A 585 -6.03 13.06 25.20
N VAL A 586 -6.13 12.17 24.22
CA VAL A 586 -6.28 10.72 24.42
C VAL A 586 -5.24 9.96 23.59
N PRO A 587 -4.76 8.79 24.07
CA PRO A 587 -3.80 7.98 23.35
C PRO A 587 -4.45 7.27 22.16
N VAL A 588 -3.69 7.06 21.08
CA VAL A 588 -4.01 6.17 19.97
C VAL A 588 -3.22 4.87 20.15
N ARG A 589 -3.92 3.73 20.22
CA ARG A 589 -3.33 2.43 20.52
C ARG A 589 -3.32 1.54 19.27
N GLU A 590 -2.21 0.85 19.06
CA GLU A 590 -2.16 -0.25 18.10
C GLU A 590 -2.88 -1.50 18.66
N ARG A 591 -3.06 -2.52 17.83
CA ARG A 591 -3.76 -3.76 18.20
C ARG A 591 -3.17 -4.46 19.43
N GLY A 592 -1.88 -4.34 19.69
CA GLY A 592 -1.19 -4.85 20.88
C GLY A 592 -1.43 -4.04 22.16
N GLY A 593 -2.22 -2.95 22.09
CA GLY A 593 -2.53 -2.09 23.24
C GLY A 593 -1.49 -1.00 23.49
N ARG A 594 -0.32 -1.01 22.85
CA ARG A 594 0.73 -0.01 22.99
C ARG A 594 0.31 1.32 22.37
N VAL A 595 0.59 2.43 23.04
CA VAL A 595 0.38 3.76 22.52
C VAL A 595 1.38 4.07 21.41
N VAL A 596 0.89 4.43 20.23
CA VAL A 596 1.71 4.76 19.04
C VAL A 596 1.69 6.24 18.69
N ALA A 597 0.65 6.96 19.15
CA ALA A 597 0.45 8.40 18.95
C ALA A 597 -0.55 8.93 19.98
N ALA A 598 -0.82 10.21 19.93
CA ALA A 598 -1.89 10.84 20.70
C ALA A 598 -2.67 11.86 19.83
N VAL A 599 -3.95 12.04 20.11
CA VAL A 599 -4.78 13.09 19.50
C VAL A 599 -5.24 14.04 20.58
N ASN A 600 -5.19 15.35 20.29
CA ASN A 600 -5.71 16.37 21.18
C ASN A 600 -6.71 17.30 20.52
N VAL A 601 -7.50 17.95 21.37
CA VAL A 601 -8.23 19.17 21.07
C VAL A 601 -7.61 20.29 21.90
N ALA A 602 -7.19 21.35 21.23
CA ALA A 602 -6.56 22.53 21.87
C ALA A 602 -7.40 23.78 21.66
N MET A 603 -7.56 24.55 22.73
CA MET A 603 -8.41 25.75 22.76
C MET A 603 -7.86 26.81 23.71
N HIS A 604 -8.35 28.04 23.61
CA HIS A 604 -8.10 29.07 24.62
C HIS A 604 -8.83 28.73 25.92
N SER A 605 -8.17 28.90 27.07
CA SER A 605 -8.71 28.53 28.41
C SER A 605 -10.02 29.21 28.78
N SER A 606 -10.30 30.42 28.23
CA SER A 606 -11.55 31.15 28.45
C SER A 606 -12.77 30.57 27.71
N ARG A 607 -12.60 29.59 26.83
CA ARG A 607 -13.72 29.07 26.03
C ARG A 607 -14.54 28.00 26.73
N ARG A 608 -13.90 27.17 27.50
CA ARG A 608 -14.53 26.10 28.29
C ARG A 608 -13.76 25.93 29.59
N THR A 609 -14.46 25.64 30.65
CA THR A 609 -13.83 25.22 31.91
C THR A 609 -13.18 23.83 31.76
N THR A 610 -12.42 23.41 32.76
CA THR A 610 -11.84 22.05 32.80
C THR A 610 -12.94 20.99 32.83
N GLU A 611 -14.01 21.24 33.57
CA GLU A 611 -15.18 20.35 33.71
C GLU A 611 -15.95 20.24 32.40
N GLU A 612 -16.17 21.36 31.70
CA GLU A 612 -16.79 21.37 30.36
C GLU A 612 -15.94 20.63 29.33
N CYS A 613 -14.60 20.74 29.40
CA CYS A 613 -13.71 19.97 28.54
C CYS A 613 -13.86 18.44 28.75
N VAL A 614 -14.02 18.00 29.99
CA VAL A 614 -14.23 16.58 30.31
C VAL A 614 -15.64 16.12 29.92
N ALA A 615 -16.66 16.99 30.10
CA ALA A 615 -18.05 16.64 29.83
C ALA A 615 -18.39 16.64 28.31
N GLU A 616 -17.85 17.58 27.54
CA GLU A 616 -18.26 17.82 26.14
C GLU A 616 -17.21 17.40 25.13
N VAL A 617 -15.91 17.66 25.37
CA VAL A 617 -14.85 17.43 24.41
C VAL A 617 -14.31 16.00 24.48
N LEU A 618 -14.08 15.49 25.69
CA LEU A 618 -13.47 14.17 25.88
C LEU A 618 -14.28 13.02 25.27
N PRO A 619 -15.64 12.96 25.36
CA PRO A 619 -16.41 11.90 24.71
C PRO A 619 -16.27 11.91 23.19
N GLU A 620 -16.32 13.09 22.56
CA GLU A 620 -16.15 13.25 21.11
C GLU A 620 -14.75 12.87 20.65
N LEU A 621 -13.73 13.25 21.44
CA LEU A 621 -12.33 12.91 21.19
C LEU A 621 -12.12 11.40 21.31
N ARG A 622 -12.65 10.72 22.34
CA ARG A 622 -12.59 9.27 22.50
C ARG A 622 -13.29 8.54 21.36
N ALA A 623 -14.47 8.97 20.95
CA ALA A 623 -15.19 8.38 19.82
C ALA A 623 -14.41 8.52 18.50
N THR A 624 -13.73 9.65 18.31
CA THR A 624 -12.90 9.90 17.12
C THR A 624 -11.64 9.02 17.13
N VAL A 625 -10.96 8.92 18.27
CA VAL A 625 -9.78 8.05 18.41
C VAL A 625 -10.16 6.58 18.21
N GLY A 626 -11.31 6.12 18.73
CA GLY A 626 -11.80 4.76 18.49
C GLY A 626 -11.93 4.44 17.01
N ARG A 627 -12.44 5.38 16.19
CA ARG A 627 -12.50 5.19 14.71
C ARG A 627 -11.11 5.16 14.07
N ILE A 628 -10.17 6.00 14.53
CA ILE A 628 -8.78 6.00 14.07
C ILE A 628 -8.13 4.64 14.38
N GLU A 629 -8.34 4.11 15.59
CA GLU A 629 -7.81 2.81 16.02
C GLU A 629 -8.40 1.65 15.21
N GLU A 630 -9.71 1.66 14.93
CA GLU A 630 -10.35 0.67 14.06
C GLU A 630 -9.70 0.64 12.67
N ASP A 631 -9.53 1.80 12.04
CA ASP A 631 -8.87 1.90 10.73
C ASP A 631 -7.39 1.52 10.78
N LEU A 632 -6.68 1.93 11.85
CA LEU A 632 -5.29 1.55 12.10
C LEU A 632 -5.14 0.03 12.28
N TRP A 633 -6.05 -0.62 13.00
CA TRP A 633 -6.02 -2.08 13.22
C TRP A 633 -6.28 -2.87 11.94
N VAL A 634 -7.15 -2.38 11.07
CA VAL A 634 -7.36 -2.96 9.75
C VAL A 634 -6.13 -2.78 8.87
N ALA A 635 -5.61 -1.55 8.78
CA ALA A 635 -4.45 -1.23 7.95
C ALA A 635 -3.17 -1.91 8.44
N GLY A 636 -3.00 -2.08 9.75
CA GLY A 636 -1.81 -2.62 10.40
C GLY A 636 -1.81 -4.13 10.60
N ARG A 637 -2.82 -4.87 10.10
CA ARG A 637 -2.95 -6.30 10.39
C ARG A 637 -1.81 -7.16 9.84
N PHE A 638 -1.34 -6.84 8.64
CA PHE A 638 -0.27 -7.58 7.93
C PHE A 638 0.85 -6.66 7.44
N ARG A 639 0.98 -5.48 8.00
CA ARG A 639 2.06 -4.55 7.70
C ARG A 639 2.30 -3.62 8.88
N ARG A 640 3.49 -3.03 8.95
CA ARG A 640 3.76 -1.92 9.88
C ARG A 640 3.25 -0.62 9.25
N VAL A 641 2.35 0.08 9.95
CA VAL A 641 1.88 1.40 9.54
C VAL A 641 2.92 2.45 9.93
N PRO A 642 3.45 3.25 8.98
CA PRO A 642 4.34 4.36 9.31
C PRO A 642 3.65 5.36 10.25
N ARG A 643 4.37 5.87 11.24
CA ARG A 643 3.82 6.85 12.19
C ARG A 643 3.83 8.27 11.63
N THR A 644 4.73 8.50 10.68
CA THR A 644 4.96 9.79 10.01
C THR A 644 4.86 9.65 8.51
#